data_e6d4e38a9347e9f968da6983bbe15dc3
#
_entry.id   e6d4e38a9347e9f968da6983bbe15dc3
#
_cell.length_a   1.000
_cell.length_b   1.000
_cell.length_c   1.000
_cell.angle_alpha   90.00
_cell.angle_beta   90.00
_cell.angle_gamma   90.00
#
_symmetry.space_group_name_H-M   'P 1'
#
loop_
_entity.id
_entity.type
_entity.pdbx_description
1 polymer ?
#
loop_
_entity_poly.entity_id
_entity_poly.type
_entity_poly.pdbx_seq_one_letter_code
_entity_poly.pdbx_strand_id
1 'polypeptide(L)'
;MELVYVSEWPKTDTNLCSKKLIGDTACSWSCRNILAFSTISNTKALEKEIYRPKIHIVDPDRPWELHSITGVHKDLIQVLQWDASGTRLLSGDSSGTAVLWQMKNHLLNDWESVAESHVAGEPIVALGWLHSGVKISYNVDNIDSPSMLDKFTRSRFTPSLPQVGTKPAVGWITVTSTGLVSVTILKSGGGTIAVTECLGNTRCHAELADIAYSSSGDILIATSDGSCRSPVQVYKVILSWKEDKVCIETDYLPSLHVQCCVDLSNKDKYVTITHLRFINKECYEEESTSLPAEQLIISAIGSSGSCVEFWSLSKEFIPLNKIFQTSPPPSRESQPTTQKWVFGSCYTNASAVTGLCLPKLPVKLSSKSIYNGPGMVMAVAFQDGSVKLLHRVSLKPCASFKYEGAKVDSGSQAKRQKIYNGKHLVCMEMSSTCCSIMAIDRMGALCLIKIAPTLGQDLDQGAARAHTIAQVVNLLEYSLVTGYEWWDLLHTITPGMVDTVIDRLTEAFNRQAKSIQELLFSRLVAVKASLHRMTSSGAGKSVDCYCKLLLNAITSELKSLLRPTSVSSQDKAPAEKLAAVCAHSTELDLNKVLMNLDAKDFALDPNTLQSLQQLIQWIADYCLHTLSTVPQQASNPTKPGISILRDTSTLCLLREMLVLIKVWGMRKKTCLPVFSTTIDSLDSVSHLYKLTTQVWLASKEMPPADLDDNTVDECCLLPSQIMMQPLDVTPITEGITGKLLILRQAMSFQFHTTPPHMVNIATFGHSLNIFPGSEVNVRSLSDRIHQKTDVVRRLYLGVSPPEELRSCIRCSSISMLNSPSHSAAMKSWEQRWARTCLCGGLWRKVVVE
;
A
#
# COMPACT_ATOMS: atom_id res chain seq x y z
N MET A 1 1.85 5.74 22.24
CA MET A 1 0.80 6.12 21.27
C MET A 1 0.65 7.62 21.29
N GLU A 2 0.40 8.22 20.13
CA GLU A 2 0.23 9.67 19.98
C GLU A 2 -0.83 9.95 18.92
N LEU A 3 -1.73 10.89 19.19
CA LEU A 3 -2.71 11.37 18.22
C LEU A 3 -2.03 12.22 17.16
N VAL A 4 -2.23 11.88 15.87
CA VAL A 4 -1.66 12.63 14.75
C VAL A 4 -2.63 13.72 14.31
N TYR A 5 -3.88 13.35 14.04
CA TYR A 5 -4.96 14.31 13.71
C TYR A 5 -6.35 13.78 14.05
N VAL A 6 -7.31 14.69 14.11
CA VAL A 6 -8.74 14.42 14.06
C VAL A 6 -9.33 15.22 12.91
N SER A 7 -10.07 14.56 12.02
CA SER A 7 -10.78 15.19 10.90
C SER A 7 -12.27 15.09 11.13
N GLU A 8 -12.94 16.25 11.20
CA GLU A 8 -14.39 16.35 11.28
C GLU A 8 -14.95 16.72 9.91
N TRP A 9 -16.04 16.08 9.51
CA TRP A 9 -16.73 16.37 8.25
C TRP A 9 -17.78 17.47 8.44
N PRO A 10 -18.03 18.32 7.44
CA PRO A 10 -19.06 19.34 7.56
C PRO A 10 -20.43 18.71 7.73
N LYS A 11 -21.18 19.25 8.67
CA LYS A 11 -22.52 18.80 9.05
C LYS A 11 -23.61 19.06 7.99
N THR A 12 -23.28 19.58 6.81
CA THR A 12 -24.27 19.94 5.76
C THR A 12 -25.05 18.75 5.24
N ASP A 13 -24.54 17.53 5.34
CA ASP A 13 -25.25 16.29 4.98
C ASP A 13 -25.56 15.37 6.18
N THR A 14 -25.15 15.74 7.36
CA THR A 14 -25.25 14.90 8.54
C THR A 14 -26.18 15.52 9.59
N ASN A 15 -27.49 15.43 9.34
CA ASN A 15 -28.40 15.27 10.47
C ASN A 15 -28.22 13.82 10.99
N LEU A 16 -26.99 13.48 11.39
CA LEU A 16 -26.60 12.29 12.14
C LEU A 16 -27.09 12.39 13.58
N CYS A 17 -28.32 12.83 13.75
CA CYS A 17 -28.93 13.03 15.04
C CYS A 17 -30.03 12.04 15.34
N SER A 18 -29.80 10.76 15.14
CA SER A 18 -30.57 9.78 15.87
C SER A 18 -29.62 8.89 16.66
N LYS A 19 -29.79 8.92 17.95
CA LYS A 19 -28.99 8.27 19.01
C LYS A 19 -28.83 6.74 18.90
N LYS A 20 -29.31 6.14 17.81
CA LYS A 20 -29.39 4.66 17.63
C LYS A 20 -28.46 4.08 16.56
N LEU A 21 -27.83 4.89 15.70
CA LEU A 21 -27.22 4.40 14.45
C LEU A 21 -25.69 4.36 14.45
N ILE A 22 -25.03 4.67 15.57
CA ILE A 22 -23.58 4.87 15.61
C ILE A 22 -22.84 3.61 16.10
N GLY A 23 -23.56 2.55 16.51
CA GLY A 23 -22.96 1.27 16.94
C GLY A 23 -22.45 0.39 15.78
N ASP A 24 -22.85 0.66 14.54
CA ASP A 24 -22.72 -0.29 13.42
C ASP A 24 -21.90 0.27 12.24
N THR A 25 -20.94 1.15 12.50
CA THR A 25 -20.03 1.65 11.48
C THR A 25 -18.99 0.58 11.14
N ALA A 26 -18.97 0.11 9.88
CA ALA A 26 -17.93 -0.75 9.39
C ALA A 26 -16.74 0.07 8.88
N CYS A 27 -15.53 -0.38 9.14
CA CYS A 27 -14.33 0.18 8.53
C CYS A 27 -13.33 -0.90 8.13
N SER A 28 -12.51 -0.60 7.14
CA SER A 28 -11.44 -1.49 6.68
C SER A 28 -10.31 -0.67 6.05
N TRP A 29 -9.07 -0.97 6.38
CA TRP A 29 -7.89 -0.28 5.88
C TRP A 29 -7.08 -1.17 4.96
N SER A 30 -6.82 -0.73 3.72
CA SER A 30 -6.13 -1.52 2.70
C SER A 30 -4.61 -1.48 2.88
N CYS A 31 -3.92 -2.47 2.26
CA CYS A 31 -2.46 -2.48 2.16
C CYS A 31 -1.89 -1.37 1.24
N ARG A 32 -2.75 -0.66 0.51
CA ARG A 32 -2.43 0.51 -0.32
C ARG A 32 -2.64 1.84 0.41
N ASN A 33 -2.82 1.81 1.72
CA ASN A 33 -3.08 2.99 2.54
C ASN A 33 -4.39 3.72 2.17
N ILE A 34 -5.46 2.99 1.92
CA ILE A 34 -6.78 3.53 1.65
C ILE A 34 -7.72 3.01 2.72
N LEU A 35 -8.42 3.91 3.40
CA LEU A 35 -9.46 3.56 4.35
C LEU A 35 -10.83 3.58 3.67
N ALA A 36 -11.62 2.54 3.89
CA ALA A 36 -13.04 2.50 3.59
C ALA A 36 -13.83 2.46 4.90
N PHE A 37 -14.89 3.26 5.00
CA PHE A 37 -15.82 3.20 6.13
C PHE A 37 -17.25 3.51 5.69
N SER A 38 -18.23 2.98 6.43
CA SER A 38 -19.65 3.17 6.12
C SER A 38 -20.27 4.26 6.98
N THR A 39 -21.24 4.98 6.41
CA THR A 39 -22.12 5.89 7.14
C THR A 39 -23.53 5.80 6.58
N ILE A 40 -24.50 6.25 7.36
CA ILE A 40 -25.87 6.43 6.91
C ILE A 40 -26.20 7.90 6.90
N SER A 41 -26.62 8.42 5.75
CA SER A 41 -27.19 9.76 5.65
C SER A 41 -28.71 9.70 5.72
N ASN A 42 -29.32 10.52 6.59
CA ASN A 42 -30.75 10.70 6.66
C ASN A 42 -31.13 11.94 5.82
N THR A 43 -31.79 11.72 4.67
CA THR A 43 -32.34 12.82 3.87
C THR A 43 -33.85 12.95 4.17
N LYS A 44 -34.24 14.04 4.82
CA LYS A 44 -35.66 14.42 4.93
C LYS A 44 -36.17 14.90 3.58
N ALA A 45 -36.63 13.98 2.76
CA ALA A 45 -37.37 14.31 1.55
C ALA A 45 -38.85 14.10 1.82
N LEU A 46 -39.64 15.20 1.92
CA LEU A 46 -41.11 15.20 1.93
C LEU A 46 -41.76 14.03 2.71
N GLU A 47 -41.72 14.10 4.04
CA GLU A 47 -42.44 13.24 4.99
C GLU A 47 -42.00 11.78 5.10
N LYS A 48 -41.07 11.29 4.30
CA LYS A 48 -40.44 9.94 4.48
C LYS A 48 -38.96 10.07 4.77
N GLU A 49 -38.53 9.53 5.89
CA GLU A 49 -37.08 9.34 6.17
C GLU A 49 -36.52 8.28 5.22
N ILE A 50 -35.70 8.69 4.25
CA ILE A 50 -35.02 7.77 3.34
C ILE A 50 -33.58 7.65 3.83
N TYR A 51 -33.23 6.49 4.37
CA TYR A 51 -31.88 6.16 4.74
C TYR A 51 -31.09 5.76 3.48
N ARG A 52 -29.95 6.39 3.25
CA ARG A 52 -29.06 6.05 2.15
C ARG A 52 -27.69 5.69 2.72
N PRO A 53 -27.33 4.39 2.72
CA PRO A 53 -26.01 3.97 3.12
C PRO A 53 -24.97 4.46 2.10
N LYS A 54 -23.82 4.91 2.61
CA LYS A 54 -22.68 5.36 1.79
C LYS A 54 -21.42 4.66 2.26
N ILE A 55 -20.55 4.31 1.32
CA ILE A 55 -19.18 3.91 1.61
C ILE A 55 -18.29 5.11 1.30
N HIS A 56 -17.50 5.51 2.26
CA HIS A 56 -16.53 6.57 2.10
C HIS A 56 -15.15 5.97 1.91
N ILE A 57 -14.43 6.51 0.93
CA ILE A 57 -13.05 6.15 0.62
C ILE A 57 -12.17 7.36 0.91
N VAL A 58 -11.16 7.17 1.74
CA VAL A 58 -10.25 8.23 2.20
C VAL A 58 -8.81 7.78 2.06
N ASP A 59 -7.99 8.69 1.55
CA ASP A 59 -6.54 8.61 1.68
C ASP A 59 -6.14 9.24 3.02
N PRO A 60 -5.55 8.48 3.97
CA PRO A 60 -5.11 9.04 5.25
C PRO A 60 -4.10 10.18 5.14
N ASP A 61 -3.37 10.32 4.03
CA ASP A 61 -2.50 11.49 3.76
C ASP A 61 -3.31 12.75 3.43
N ARG A 62 -4.59 12.58 3.04
CA ARG A 62 -5.49 13.66 2.66
C ARG A 62 -6.88 13.44 3.25
N PRO A 63 -6.99 13.46 4.57
CA PRO A 63 -8.24 13.12 5.25
C PRO A 63 -9.40 14.08 4.95
N TRP A 64 -9.13 15.23 4.31
CA TRP A 64 -10.14 16.19 3.85
C TRP A 64 -10.74 15.86 2.48
N GLU A 65 -10.12 14.96 1.71
CA GLU A 65 -10.62 14.49 0.42
C GLU A 65 -11.44 13.22 0.61
N LEU A 66 -12.75 13.37 0.72
CA LEU A 66 -13.68 12.27 0.92
C LEU A 66 -14.34 11.89 -0.40
N HIS A 67 -14.22 10.63 -0.79
CA HIS A 67 -14.92 10.07 -1.94
C HIS A 67 -16.02 9.14 -1.45
N SER A 68 -17.22 9.25 -2.01
CA SER A 68 -18.37 8.47 -1.58
C SER A 68 -18.88 7.58 -2.69
N ILE A 69 -19.03 6.29 -2.38
CA ILE A 69 -19.66 5.29 -3.24
C ILE A 69 -21.12 5.17 -2.79
N THR A 70 -22.05 5.31 -3.73
CA THR A 70 -23.49 5.27 -3.44
C THR A 70 -24.22 4.40 -4.47
N GLY A 71 -25.42 3.93 -4.14
CA GLY A 71 -26.42 3.51 -5.11
C GLY A 71 -26.86 2.05 -5.10
N VAL A 72 -26.05 1.09 -4.64
CA VAL A 72 -26.42 -0.33 -4.67
C VAL A 72 -27.06 -0.79 -3.36
N HIS A 73 -26.45 -0.44 -2.24
CA HIS A 73 -26.94 -0.80 -0.92
C HIS A 73 -28.23 -0.05 -0.56
N LYS A 74 -29.19 -0.77 -0.02
CA LYS A 74 -30.49 -0.23 0.39
C LYS A 74 -30.60 -0.08 1.90
N ASP A 75 -29.74 -0.76 2.66
CA ASP A 75 -29.77 -0.80 4.11
C ASP A 75 -28.35 -0.69 4.71
N LEU A 76 -28.26 -0.72 6.03
CA LEU A 76 -27.03 -0.53 6.79
C LEU A 76 -25.90 -1.45 6.34
N ILE A 77 -24.74 -0.89 5.98
CA ILE A 77 -23.55 -1.65 5.63
C ILE A 77 -22.83 -2.04 6.92
N GLN A 78 -22.82 -3.34 7.20
CA GLN A 78 -22.28 -3.90 8.43
C GLN A 78 -20.84 -4.37 8.30
N VAL A 79 -20.41 -4.76 7.10
CA VAL A 79 -19.08 -5.34 6.89
C VAL A 79 -18.44 -4.75 5.65
N LEU A 80 -17.17 -4.40 5.78
CA LEU A 80 -16.29 -3.96 4.69
C LEU A 80 -14.99 -4.76 4.72
N GLN A 81 -14.50 -5.20 3.57
CA GLN A 81 -13.23 -5.94 3.50
C GLN A 81 -12.49 -5.69 2.18
N TRP A 82 -11.24 -5.22 2.27
CA TRP A 82 -10.35 -5.09 1.12
C TRP A 82 -9.81 -6.45 0.68
N ASP A 83 -9.55 -6.58 -0.62
CA ASP A 83 -8.79 -7.71 -1.15
C ASP A 83 -7.29 -7.62 -0.78
N ALA A 84 -6.56 -8.69 -0.99
CA ALA A 84 -5.12 -8.75 -0.69
C ALA A 84 -4.28 -7.75 -1.51
N SER A 85 -4.78 -7.29 -2.67
CA SER A 85 -4.11 -6.28 -3.50
C SER A 85 -4.42 -4.84 -3.07
N GLY A 86 -5.43 -4.63 -2.24
CA GLY A 86 -5.91 -3.32 -1.78
C GLY A 86 -6.57 -2.48 -2.88
N THR A 87 -7.13 -3.12 -3.93
CA THR A 87 -7.75 -2.45 -5.07
C THR A 87 -9.22 -2.77 -5.28
N ARG A 88 -9.72 -3.81 -4.61
CA ARG A 88 -11.13 -4.24 -4.63
C ARG A 88 -11.67 -4.22 -3.22
N LEU A 89 -12.92 -3.82 -3.09
CA LEU A 89 -13.61 -3.75 -1.80
C LEU A 89 -14.88 -4.61 -1.85
N LEU A 90 -15.07 -5.42 -0.83
CA LEU A 90 -16.35 -6.10 -0.56
C LEU A 90 -17.12 -5.34 0.51
N SER A 91 -18.43 -5.24 0.33
CA SER A 91 -19.35 -4.68 1.31
C SER A 91 -20.56 -5.60 1.49
N GLY A 92 -21.02 -5.74 2.73
CA GLY A 92 -22.23 -6.51 3.07
C GLY A 92 -23.19 -5.68 3.89
N ASP A 93 -24.49 -5.76 3.58
CA ASP A 93 -25.51 -4.96 4.27
C ASP A 93 -26.53 -5.82 5.05
N SER A 94 -27.38 -5.17 5.82
CA SER A 94 -28.44 -5.81 6.61
C SER A 94 -29.63 -6.28 5.78
N SER A 95 -29.70 -5.97 4.49
CA SER A 95 -30.71 -6.53 3.57
C SER A 95 -30.28 -7.89 2.98
N GLY A 96 -29.02 -8.33 3.23
CA GLY A 96 -28.45 -9.55 2.66
C GLY A 96 -27.75 -9.35 1.33
N THR A 97 -27.43 -8.12 0.96
CA THR A 97 -26.73 -7.81 -0.28
C THR A 97 -25.23 -7.68 -0.04
N ALA A 98 -24.43 -8.49 -0.73
CA ALA A 98 -22.98 -8.35 -0.80
C ALA A 98 -22.58 -7.85 -2.18
N VAL A 99 -21.73 -6.81 -2.21
CA VAL A 99 -21.32 -6.12 -3.44
C VAL A 99 -19.80 -6.11 -3.54
N LEU A 100 -19.31 -6.44 -4.73
CA LEU A 100 -17.91 -6.29 -5.11
C LEU A 100 -17.71 -4.98 -5.85
N TRP A 101 -16.89 -4.10 -5.28
CA TRP A 101 -16.49 -2.83 -5.84
C TRP A 101 -15.08 -2.88 -6.40
N GLN A 102 -14.86 -2.20 -7.51
CA GLN A 102 -13.55 -2.04 -8.14
C GLN A 102 -13.34 -0.60 -8.56
N MET A 103 -12.09 -0.13 -8.50
CA MET A 103 -11.72 1.16 -9.05
C MET A 103 -11.86 1.15 -10.58
N LYS A 104 -12.73 1.99 -11.12
CA LYS A 104 -12.88 2.20 -12.55
C LYS A 104 -11.62 2.89 -13.10
N ASN A 105 -11.07 2.37 -14.18
CA ASN A 105 -9.81 2.87 -14.75
C ASN A 105 -8.65 2.98 -13.73
N HIS A 106 -8.70 2.20 -12.65
CA HIS A 106 -7.74 2.27 -11.55
C HIS A 106 -7.66 3.64 -10.82
N LEU A 107 -8.77 4.39 -10.80
CA LEU A 107 -8.87 5.70 -10.15
C LEU A 107 -9.45 5.59 -8.75
N LEU A 108 -8.78 6.18 -7.77
CA LEU A 108 -9.17 6.13 -6.36
C LEU A 108 -10.57 6.72 -6.09
N ASN A 109 -10.96 7.71 -6.86
CA ASN A 109 -12.23 8.43 -6.70
C ASN A 109 -13.31 8.07 -7.73
N ASP A 110 -13.12 6.98 -8.48
CA ASP A 110 -14.11 6.48 -9.44
C ASP A 110 -14.30 4.97 -9.24
N TRP A 111 -15.51 4.58 -8.82
CA TRP A 111 -15.81 3.21 -8.41
C TRP A 111 -17.02 2.66 -9.15
N GLU A 112 -16.97 1.38 -9.46
CA GLU A 112 -18.06 0.64 -10.08
C GLU A 112 -18.33 -0.67 -9.34
N SER A 113 -19.59 -1.11 -9.30
CA SER A 113 -19.97 -2.44 -8.88
C SER A 113 -19.67 -3.44 -9.99
N VAL A 114 -18.88 -4.47 -9.67
CA VAL A 114 -18.49 -5.51 -10.62
C VAL A 114 -19.44 -6.71 -10.54
N ALA A 115 -19.84 -7.06 -9.33
CA ALA A 115 -20.70 -8.20 -9.07
C ALA A 115 -21.45 -8.03 -7.75
N GLU A 116 -22.61 -8.67 -7.67
CA GLU A 116 -23.48 -8.65 -6.52
C GLU A 116 -23.95 -10.06 -6.21
N SER A 117 -24.18 -10.35 -4.92
CA SER A 117 -24.90 -11.53 -4.47
C SER A 117 -25.91 -11.13 -3.42
N HIS A 118 -27.03 -11.83 -3.38
CA HIS A 118 -28.13 -11.48 -2.51
C HIS A 118 -28.67 -12.72 -1.81
N VAL A 119 -28.75 -12.66 -0.48
CA VAL A 119 -29.42 -13.64 0.38
C VAL A 119 -30.60 -12.91 1.01
N ALA A 120 -31.77 -13.03 0.35
CA ALA A 120 -32.92 -12.18 0.59
C ALA A 120 -33.38 -12.13 2.05
N GLY A 121 -33.39 -10.92 2.63
CA GLY A 121 -33.91 -10.67 3.97
C GLY A 121 -33.02 -11.17 5.11
N GLU A 122 -31.75 -11.54 4.81
CA GLU A 122 -30.80 -12.12 5.75
C GLU A 122 -29.63 -11.16 6.02
N PRO A 123 -29.60 -10.43 7.15
CA PRO A 123 -28.47 -9.52 7.46
C PRO A 123 -27.12 -10.23 7.40
N ILE A 124 -26.15 -9.64 6.71
CA ILE A 124 -24.78 -10.16 6.60
C ILE A 124 -23.99 -9.73 7.82
N VAL A 125 -23.57 -10.70 8.67
CA VAL A 125 -22.80 -10.44 9.89
C VAL A 125 -21.30 -10.64 9.70
N ALA A 126 -20.89 -11.46 8.73
CA ALA A 126 -19.48 -11.63 8.37
C ALA A 126 -19.30 -11.83 6.87
N LEU A 127 -18.14 -11.40 6.37
CA LEU A 127 -17.78 -11.45 4.97
C LEU A 127 -16.30 -11.77 4.85
N GLY A 128 -15.92 -12.66 3.92
CA GLY A 128 -14.54 -13.04 3.69
C GLY A 128 -14.23 -13.25 2.22
N TRP A 129 -13.00 -12.93 1.81
CA TRP A 129 -12.52 -13.22 0.46
C TRP A 129 -12.19 -14.69 0.31
N LEU A 130 -12.52 -15.24 -0.85
CA LEU A 130 -12.06 -16.55 -1.31
C LEU A 130 -10.96 -16.30 -2.34
N HIS A 131 -9.73 -16.48 -1.94
CA HIS A 131 -8.59 -16.26 -2.82
C HIS A 131 -7.44 -17.22 -2.48
N SER A 132 -6.65 -17.53 -3.47
CA SER A 132 -5.35 -18.16 -3.30
C SER A 132 -4.24 -17.12 -3.51
N GLY A 133 -3.16 -17.23 -2.79
CA GLY A 133 -2.09 -16.25 -2.90
C GLY A 133 -0.81 -16.67 -2.21
N VAL A 134 0.07 -15.71 -2.10
CA VAL A 134 1.31 -15.82 -1.32
C VAL A 134 1.23 -14.84 -0.18
N LYS A 135 1.50 -15.31 1.02
CA LYS A 135 1.65 -14.51 2.20
C LYS A 135 3.11 -14.45 2.60
N ILE A 136 3.54 -13.28 2.99
CA ILE A 136 4.91 -13.02 3.45
C ILE A 136 4.85 -12.69 4.92
N SER A 137 5.41 -13.58 5.75
CA SER A 137 5.49 -13.42 7.20
C SER A 137 6.84 -12.88 7.61
N TYR A 138 6.82 -12.09 8.66
CA TYR A 138 7.99 -11.56 9.32
C TYR A 138 8.56 -12.60 10.29
N ASN A 139 9.75 -13.13 10.02
CA ASN A 139 10.40 -14.12 10.88
C ASN A 139 11.21 -13.41 11.97
N VAL A 140 10.68 -13.43 13.19
CA VAL A 140 11.29 -12.74 14.33
C VAL A 140 12.62 -13.33 14.76
N ASP A 141 12.80 -14.64 14.61
CA ASP A 141 14.05 -15.29 15.02
C ASP A 141 15.24 -14.92 14.13
N ASN A 142 14.98 -14.48 12.91
CA ASN A 142 15.98 -14.10 11.92
C ASN A 142 16.01 -12.60 11.63
N ILE A 143 15.52 -11.77 12.54
CA ILE A 143 15.38 -10.33 12.35
C ILE A 143 16.72 -9.62 12.03
N ASP A 144 17.80 -10.14 12.56
CA ASP A 144 19.15 -9.60 12.39
C ASP A 144 19.89 -10.22 11.17
N SER A 145 19.26 -11.15 10.45
CA SER A 145 19.86 -11.73 9.25
C SER A 145 20.15 -10.66 8.18
N PRO A 146 21.28 -10.69 7.51
CA PRO A 146 21.57 -9.83 6.38
C PRO A 146 20.71 -10.16 5.13
N SER A 147 20.13 -11.36 5.07
CA SER A 147 19.33 -11.83 3.95
C SER A 147 17.84 -11.53 4.15
N MET A 148 17.22 -10.85 3.19
CA MET A 148 15.77 -10.63 3.19
C MET A 148 14.99 -11.95 3.07
N LEU A 149 15.55 -12.98 2.45
CA LEU A 149 14.91 -14.29 2.32
C LEU A 149 14.79 -15.00 3.68
N ASP A 150 15.74 -14.78 4.59
CA ASP A 150 15.69 -15.35 5.93
C ASP A 150 14.76 -14.58 6.85
N LYS A 151 14.70 -13.23 6.68
CA LYS A 151 13.82 -12.36 7.47
C LYS A 151 12.34 -12.56 7.14
N PHE A 152 12.02 -12.91 5.90
CA PHE A 152 10.65 -12.98 5.40
C PHE A 152 10.34 -14.36 4.85
N THR A 153 9.52 -15.10 5.57
CA THR A 153 9.06 -16.43 5.13
C THR A 153 7.91 -16.27 4.14
N ARG A 154 8.07 -16.85 2.96
CA ARG A 154 7.06 -16.88 1.92
C ARG A 154 6.27 -18.17 2.02
N SER A 155 5.01 -18.09 2.41
CA SER A 155 4.08 -19.22 2.47
C SER A 155 3.04 -19.12 1.35
N ARG A 156 2.77 -20.22 0.69
CA ARG A 156 1.70 -20.30 -0.29
C ARG A 156 0.39 -20.50 0.47
N PHE A 157 -0.55 -19.62 0.24
CA PHE A 157 -1.89 -19.72 0.76
C PHE A 157 -2.78 -20.37 -0.30
N THR A 158 -3.27 -21.56 -0.01
CA THR A 158 -4.22 -22.27 -0.86
C THR A 158 -5.46 -22.56 -0.05
N PRO A 159 -6.51 -21.73 -0.14
CA PRO A 159 -7.81 -22.13 0.37
C PRO A 159 -8.26 -23.39 -0.38
N SER A 160 -9.14 -24.17 0.25
CA SER A 160 -9.73 -25.40 -0.31
C SER A 160 -10.65 -25.16 -1.52
N LEU A 161 -10.48 -24.05 -2.21
CA LEU A 161 -11.23 -23.74 -3.42
C LEU A 161 -10.69 -24.53 -4.60
N PRO A 162 -11.49 -25.34 -5.20
CA PRO A 162 -11.13 -26.03 -6.43
C PRO A 162 -10.86 -24.99 -7.53
N GLN A 163 -9.92 -25.31 -8.39
CA GLN A 163 -9.66 -24.51 -9.58
C GLN A 163 -10.82 -24.66 -10.55
N VAL A 164 -11.39 -23.55 -11.00
CA VAL A 164 -12.32 -23.52 -12.12
C VAL A 164 -11.49 -23.34 -13.38
N GLY A 165 -11.31 -24.40 -14.14
CA GLY A 165 -10.34 -24.43 -15.25
C GLY A 165 -8.90 -24.44 -14.75
N THR A 166 -8.00 -23.74 -15.41
CA THR A 166 -6.57 -23.64 -15.06
C THR A 166 -6.25 -22.50 -14.08
N LYS A 167 -7.24 -21.68 -13.69
CA LYS A 167 -7.05 -20.51 -12.82
C LYS A 167 -7.77 -20.70 -11.49
N PRO A 168 -7.17 -20.24 -10.37
CA PRO A 168 -7.85 -20.20 -9.08
C PRO A 168 -9.14 -19.38 -9.18
N ALA A 169 -10.21 -19.88 -8.62
CA ALA A 169 -11.47 -19.16 -8.55
C ALA A 169 -11.34 -17.99 -7.55
N VAL A 170 -11.85 -16.82 -7.92
CA VAL A 170 -11.95 -15.64 -7.05
C VAL A 170 -13.40 -15.46 -6.67
N GLY A 171 -13.68 -15.23 -5.39
CA GLY A 171 -15.03 -15.04 -4.90
C GLY A 171 -15.04 -14.56 -3.46
N TRP A 172 -16.19 -14.70 -2.82
CA TRP A 172 -16.36 -14.35 -1.41
C TRP A 172 -17.33 -15.31 -0.72
N ILE A 173 -17.23 -15.32 0.59
CA ILE A 173 -18.12 -16.04 1.49
C ILE A 173 -18.83 -15.04 2.40
N THR A 174 -20.11 -15.22 2.62
CA THR A 174 -20.91 -14.42 3.54
C THR A 174 -21.53 -15.32 4.59
N VAL A 175 -21.69 -14.80 5.81
CA VAL A 175 -22.43 -15.43 6.90
C VAL A 175 -23.56 -14.51 7.30
N THR A 176 -24.77 -15.04 7.41
CA THR A 176 -25.96 -14.26 7.77
C THR A 176 -26.29 -14.39 9.25
N SER A 177 -27.15 -13.50 9.75
CA SER A 177 -27.62 -13.50 11.13
C SER A 177 -28.45 -14.74 11.51
N THR A 178 -28.92 -15.55 10.55
CA THR A 178 -29.64 -16.82 10.79
C THR A 178 -28.77 -18.06 10.58
N GLY A 179 -27.43 -17.86 10.43
CA GLY A 179 -26.48 -18.95 10.26
C GLY A 179 -26.47 -19.58 8.87
N LEU A 180 -26.87 -18.83 7.82
CA LEU A 180 -26.64 -19.26 6.45
C LEU A 180 -25.24 -18.84 6.01
N VAL A 181 -24.59 -19.73 5.30
CA VAL A 181 -23.32 -19.47 4.60
C VAL A 181 -23.60 -19.42 3.11
N SER A 182 -23.24 -18.34 2.45
CA SER A 182 -23.31 -18.22 1.00
C SER A 182 -21.93 -18.03 0.41
N VAL A 183 -21.59 -18.83 -0.59
CA VAL A 183 -20.34 -18.75 -1.34
C VAL A 183 -20.64 -18.27 -2.74
N THR A 184 -20.00 -17.18 -3.15
CA THR A 184 -20.14 -16.60 -4.49
C THR A 184 -18.80 -16.63 -5.20
N ILE A 185 -18.76 -17.18 -6.40
CA ILE A 185 -17.58 -17.32 -7.23
C ILE A 185 -17.77 -16.56 -8.55
N LEU A 186 -16.75 -15.80 -8.94
CA LEU A 186 -16.72 -15.06 -10.20
C LEU A 186 -16.32 -15.96 -11.37
N LYS A 187 -17.09 -15.94 -12.44
CA LYS A 187 -16.76 -16.63 -13.70
C LYS A 187 -15.79 -15.82 -14.54
N SER A 188 -14.90 -16.48 -15.26
CA SER A 188 -13.93 -15.82 -16.15
C SER A 188 -14.56 -15.07 -17.34
N GLY A 189 -15.81 -15.40 -17.69
CA GLY A 189 -16.59 -14.75 -18.76
C GLY A 189 -17.61 -13.71 -18.28
N GLY A 190 -17.56 -13.33 -17.00
CA GLY A 190 -18.56 -12.48 -16.35
C GLY A 190 -19.70 -13.30 -15.71
N GLY A 191 -20.37 -12.70 -14.75
CA GLY A 191 -21.40 -13.35 -13.94
C GLY A 191 -20.83 -14.11 -12.73
N THR A 192 -21.75 -14.60 -11.88
CA THR A 192 -21.44 -15.26 -10.61
C THR A 192 -22.10 -16.63 -10.51
N ILE A 193 -21.50 -17.51 -9.71
CA ILE A 193 -22.15 -18.73 -9.18
C ILE A 193 -22.29 -18.51 -7.68
N ALA A 194 -23.49 -18.59 -7.17
CA ALA A 194 -23.77 -18.51 -5.74
C ALA A 194 -24.39 -19.81 -5.23
N VAL A 195 -23.91 -20.30 -4.09
CA VAL A 195 -24.47 -21.48 -3.40
C VAL A 195 -24.62 -21.11 -1.94
N THR A 196 -25.72 -21.51 -1.32
CA THR A 196 -26.03 -21.18 0.08
C THR A 196 -26.37 -22.47 0.83
N GLU A 197 -25.78 -22.63 2.01
CA GLU A 197 -26.00 -23.75 2.91
C GLU A 197 -26.15 -23.28 4.37
N CYS A 198 -26.63 -24.13 5.25
CA CYS A 198 -26.73 -23.88 6.68
C CYS A 198 -25.39 -24.20 7.35
N LEU A 199 -24.91 -23.35 8.30
CA LEU A 199 -23.69 -23.62 9.09
C LEU A 199 -23.81 -24.90 9.95
N GLY A 200 -25.02 -25.34 10.28
CA GLY A 200 -25.25 -26.52 11.06
C GLY A 200 -26.52 -27.24 10.59
N ASN A 201 -26.94 -28.27 11.32
CA ASN A 201 -28.16 -29.01 10.99
C ASN A 201 -29.45 -28.18 11.12
N THR A 202 -29.37 -27.06 11.87
CA THR A 202 -30.48 -26.12 12.08
C THR A 202 -29.99 -24.69 11.99
N ARG A 203 -30.88 -23.77 11.59
CA ARG A 203 -30.58 -22.34 11.64
C ARG A 203 -30.30 -21.89 13.07
N CYS A 204 -29.29 -21.08 13.27
CA CYS A 204 -28.93 -20.51 14.55
C CYS A 204 -28.89 -18.98 14.46
N HIS A 205 -29.20 -18.28 15.53
CA HIS A 205 -29.02 -16.83 15.61
C HIS A 205 -27.54 -16.51 15.77
N ALA A 206 -27.01 -15.67 14.87
CA ALA A 206 -25.66 -15.16 14.89
C ALA A 206 -25.70 -13.63 14.90
N GLU A 207 -25.44 -13.00 16.04
CA GLU A 207 -25.28 -11.55 16.15
C GLU A 207 -23.88 -11.13 15.75
N LEU A 208 -22.90 -11.99 16.08
CA LEU A 208 -21.48 -11.79 15.76
C LEU A 208 -20.95 -13.02 15.02
N ALA A 209 -20.15 -12.77 14.00
CA ALA A 209 -19.37 -13.79 13.32
C ALA A 209 -18.03 -13.26 12.83
N ASP A 210 -17.06 -14.16 12.68
CA ASP A 210 -15.79 -13.88 12.00
C ASP A 210 -15.33 -15.09 11.20
N ILE A 211 -14.57 -14.82 10.13
CA ILE A 211 -14.14 -15.82 9.16
C ILE A 211 -12.61 -15.83 9.11
N ALA A 212 -12.04 -17.03 9.15
CA ALA A 212 -10.60 -17.27 8.99
C ALA A 212 -10.35 -18.55 8.19
N TYR A 213 -9.08 -18.84 7.92
CA TYR A 213 -8.65 -20.08 7.30
C TYR A 213 -7.83 -20.91 8.29
N SER A 214 -8.01 -22.22 8.28
CA SER A 214 -7.21 -23.16 9.04
C SER A 214 -5.86 -23.40 8.38
N SER A 215 -4.95 -24.05 9.10
CA SER A 215 -3.66 -24.52 8.55
C SER A 215 -3.82 -25.49 7.36
N SER A 216 -4.94 -26.21 7.29
CA SER A 216 -5.28 -27.10 6.17
C SER A 216 -5.91 -26.38 4.96
N GLY A 217 -6.13 -25.05 5.05
CA GLY A 217 -6.79 -24.26 4.01
C GLY A 217 -8.33 -24.31 4.04
N ASP A 218 -8.91 -24.99 5.03
CA ASP A 218 -10.36 -24.99 5.23
C ASP A 218 -10.82 -23.67 5.84
N ILE A 219 -12.07 -23.32 5.60
CA ILE A 219 -12.64 -22.08 6.13
C ILE A 219 -13.14 -22.33 7.56
N LEU A 220 -12.77 -21.47 8.49
CA LEU A 220 -13.25 -21.45 9.86
C LEU A 220 -14.23 -20.30 10.04
N ILE A 221 -15.37 -20.59 10.67
CA ILE A 221 -16.38 -19.59 10.99
C ILE A 221 -16.69 -19.69 12.48
N ALA A 222 -16.44 -18.61 13.22
CA ALA A 222 -16.88 -18.50 14.62
C ALA A 222 -18.14 -17.65 14.66
N THR A 223 -19.16 -18.09 15.42
CA THR A 223 -20.43 -17.38 15.59
C THR A 223 -20.83 -17.29 17.05
N SER A 224 -21.55 -16.23 17.39
CA SER A 224 -22.16 -16.02 18.71
C SER A 224 -23.51 -15.34 18.57
N ASP A 225 -24.47 -15.71 19.42
CA ASP A 225 -25.77 -15.04 19.57
C ASP A 225 -25.69 -13.75 20.40
N GLY A 226 -24.46 -13.27 20.70
CA GLY A 226 -24.24 -12.09 21.55
C GLY A 226 -24.33 -12.36 23.06
N SER A 227 -24.81 -13.53 23.50
CA SER A 227 -24.95 -13.87 24.91
C SER A 227 -23.74 -14.63 25.45
N CYS A 228 -23.18 -14.20 26.58
CA CYS A 228 -22.14 -14.97 27.28
C CYS A 228 -22.63 -16.28 27.89
N ARG A 229 -23.96 -16.53 27.93
CA ARG A 229 -24.54 -17.77 28.43
C ARG A 229 -24.55 -18.89 27.41
N SER A 230 -24.60 -18.52 26.15
CA SER A 230 -24.50 -19.42 25.02
C SER A 230 -23.04 -19.69 24.66
N PRO A 231 -22.71 -20.92 24.23
CA PRO A 231 -21.38 -21.19 23.73
C PRO A 231 -21.12 -20.43 22.41
N VAL A 232 -19.91 -19.95 22.22
CA VAL A 232 -19.42 -19.55 20.90
C VAL A 232 -19.25 -20.82 20.09
N GLN A 233 -19.96 -20.92 18.97
CA GLN A 233 -19.88 -22.04 18.04
C GLN A 233 -18.79 -21.79 17.00
N VAL A 234 -18.03 -22.82 16.69
CA VAL A 234 -17.02 -22.75 15.64
C VAL A 234 -17.28 -23.85 14.63
N TYR A 235 -17.29 -23.47 13.37
CA TYR A 235 -17.56 -24.36 12.24
C TYR A 235 -16.36 -24.43 11.33
N LYS A 236 -16.14 -25.60 10.74
CA LYS A 236 -15.23 -25.82 9.63
C LYS A 236 -16.07 -25.97 8.37
N VAL A 237 -15.76 -25.17 7.36
CA VAL A 237 -16.44 -25.17 6.06
C VAL A 237 -15.47 -25.64 5.02
N ILE A 238 -15.84 -26.69 4.30
CA ILE A 238 -15.08 -27.31 3.23
C ILE A 238 -15.80 -27.03 1.92
N LEU A 239 -15.08 -26.44 0.97
CA LEU A 239 -15.62 -26.21 -0.36
C LEU A 239 -15.12 -27.30 -1.31
N SER A 240 -16.03 -27.94 -2.01
CA SER A 240 -15.73 -28.95 -3.01
C SER A 240 -16.43 -28.64 -4.33
N TRP A 241 -15.90 -29.18 -5.41
CA TRP A 241 -16.45 -29.02 -6.75
C TRP A 241 -16.94 -30.39 -7.26
N LYS A 242 -18.22 -30.53 -7.43
CA LYS A 242 -18.83 -31.78 -7.91
C LYS A 242 -19.69 -31.45 -9.14
N GLU A 243 -19.46 -32.12 -10.27
CA GLU A 243 -20.29 -32.02 -11.47
C GLU A 243 -20.58 -30.56 -11.91
N ASP A 244 -19.54 -29.72 -11.97
CA ASP A 244 -19.65 -28.28 -12.30
C ASP A 244 -20.47 -27.44 -11.31
N LYS A 245 -20.71 -27.95 -10.09
CA LYS A 245 -21.35 -27.21 -9.00
C LYS A 245 -20.42 -27.10 -7.79
N VAL A 246 -20.47 -25.96 -7.14
CA VAL A 246 -19.85 -25.76 -5.83
C VAL A 246 -20.71 -26.44 -4.78
N CYS A 247 -20.10 -27.26 -3.93
CA CYS A 247 -20.73 -27.86 -2.78
C CYS A 247 -20.06 -27.31 -1.51
N ILE A 248 -20.89 -27.03 -0.52
CA ILE A 248 -20.47 -26.56 0.81
C ILE A 248 -20.74 -27.71 1.78
N GLU A 249 -19.72 -28.16 2.48
CA GLU A 249 -19.81 -29.13 3.57
C GLU A 249 -19.41 -28.44 4.86
N THR A 250 -20.19 -28.61 5.93
CA THR A 250 -19.94 -27.94 7.21
C THR A 250 -19.78 -28.97 8.33
N ASP A 251 -18.70 -28.85 9.09
CA ASP A 251 -18.42 -29.68 10.26
C ASP A 251 -18.36 -28.80 11.52
N TYR A 252 -18.69 -29.36 12.67
CA TYR A 252 -18.56 -28.72 13.96
C TYR A 252 -17.15 -28.88 14.52
N LEU A 253 -16.59 -27.77 14.97
CA LEU A 253 -15.44 -27.76 15.88
C LEU A 253 -15.92 -27.64 17.32
N PRO A 254 -15.08 -27.94 18.33
CA PRO A 254 -15.46 -27.74 19.72
C PRO A 254 -15.95 -26.33 19.97
N SER A 255 -17.02 -26.19 20.73
CA SER A 255 -17.51 -24.89 21.18
C SER A 255 -16.74 -24.41 22.43
N LEU A 256 -16.84 -23.12 22.71
CA LEU A 256 -16.22 -22.54 23.91
C LEU A 256 -17.16 -21.57 24.62
N HIS A 257 -16.97 -21.41 25.92
CA HIS A 257 -17.73 -20.49 26.76
C HIS A 257 -16.80 -19.41 27.33
N VAL A 258 -17.26 -18.15 27.30
CA VAL A 258 -16.58 -17.03 27.96
C VAL A 258 -16.46 -17.29 29.47
N GLN A 259 -15.28 -17.11 30.04
CA GLN A 259 -14.97 -17.49 31.42
C GLN A 259 -14.92 -16.32 32.39
N CYS A 260 -14.39 -15.18 32.00
CA CYS A 260 -13.96 -14.12 32.92
C CYS A 260 -15.05 -13.09 33.32
N CYS A 261 -16.15 -13.00 32.56
CA CYS A 261 -17.25 -12.07 32.88
C CYS A 261 -18.44 -12.74 33.55
N VAL A 262 -18.40 -14.06 33.70
CA VAL A 262 -19.55 -14.82 34.19
C VAL A 262 -19.39 -15.10 35.68
N ASP A 263 -19.85 -14.17 36.53
CA ASP A 263 -20.20 -14.51 37.87
C ASP A 263 -21.53 -15.25 37.86
N LEU A 264 -21.46 -16.58 37.78
CA LEU A 264 -22.61 -17.48 37.72
C LEU A 264 -23.56 -17.38 38.93
N SER A 265 -23.11 -16.74 39.99
CA SER A 265 -23.88 -16.49 41.21
C SER A 265 -24.83 -15.29 41.14
N ASN A 266 -24.56 -14.35 40.24
CA ASN A 266 -25.36 -13.14 40.08
C ASN A 266 -26.26 -13.24 38.84
N LYS A 267 -27.58 -13.10 39.04
CA LYS A 267 -28.60 -13.13 37.99
C LYS A 267 -28.57 -11.88 37.05
N ASP A 268 -27.41 -11.27 36.85
CA ASP A 268 -27.29 -10.09 36.02
C ASP A 268 -27.65 -10.35 34.55
N LYS A 269 -28.72 -9.69 34.14
CA LYS A 269 -29.39 -9.87 32.84
C LYS A 269 -28.62 -9.39 31.63
N TYR A 270 -27.46 -8.76 31.78
CA TYR A 270 -26.81 -7.97 30.71
C TYR A 270 -25.31 -8.31 30.54
N VAL A 271 -25.00 -9.56 30.36
CA VAL A 271 -23.64 -9.98 29.98
C VAL A 271 -23.67 -10.33 28.49
N THR A 272 -23.00 -9.51 27.67
CA THR A 272 -23.00 -9.62 26.21
C THR A 272 -21.60 -9.74 25.66
N ILE A 273 -21.45 -10.56 24.62
CA ILE A 273 -20.24 -10.60 23.79
C ILE A 273 -20.34 -9.43 22.82
N THR A 274 -19.27 -8.61 22.75
CA THR A 274 -19.23 -7.43 21.90
C THR A 274 -18.36 -7.59 20.66
N HIS A 275 -17.29 -8.39 20.78
CA HIS A 275 -16.37 -8.65 19.68
C HIS A 275 -15.96 -10.12 19.69
N LEU A 276 -15.93 -10.69 18.48
CA LEU A 276 -15.49 -12.05 18.21
C LEU A 276 -14.58 -11.98 16.98
N ARG A 277 -13.26 -12.27 17.13
CA ARG A 277 -12.29 -12.10 16.04
C ARG A 277 -11.22 -13.18 16.09
N PHE A 278 -10.90 -13.77 14.94
CA PHE A 278 -9.70 -14.57 14.76
C PHE A 278 -8.47 -13.67 14.64
N ILE A 279 -7.39 -13.99 15.34
CA ILE A 279 -6.15 -13.20 15.29
C ILE A 279 -5.44 -13.41 13.93
N ASN A 280 -5.20 -14.68 13.58
CA ASN A 280 -4.60 -15.05 12.31
C ASN A 280 -5.69 -15.52 11.38
N LYS A 281 -6.14 -14.65 10.47
CA LYS A 281 -7.20 -15.00 9.51
C LYS A 281 -6.73 -15.95 8.41
N GLU A 282 -5.42 -16.09 8.24
CA GLU A 282 -4.79 -16.96 7.27
C GLU A 282 -3.73 -17.79 7.97
N CYS A 283 -3.92 -19.10 7.97
CA CYS A 283 -3.01 -20.03 8.62
C CYS A 283 -1.93 -20.55 7.66
N TYR A 284 -0.82 -21.01 8.22
CA TYR A 284 0.33 -21.51 7.48
C TYR A 284 0.49 -23.01 7.64
N GLU A 285 0.81 -23.69 6.55
CA GLU A 285 1.39 -25.02 6.61
C GLU A 285 2.84 -24.89 7.09
N GLU A 286 3.11 -25.10 8.38
CA GLU A 286 4.45 -25.37 8.86
C GLU A 286 4.44 -26.28 10.07
N GLU A 287 5.16 -27.37 9.91
CA GLU A 287 5.32 -28.48 10.88
C GLU A 287 6.02 -28.09 12.19
N SER A 288 6.51 -26.86 12.34
CA SER A 288 7.46 -26.50 13.41
C SER A 288 7.08 -25.31 14.29
N THR A 289 5.90 -24.70 14.16
CA THR A 289 5.51 -23.60 15.05
C THR A 289 4.91 -24.12 16.34
N SER A 290 5.48 -23.71 17.45
CA SER A 290 5.04 -24.07 18.81
C SER A 290 3.73 -23.38 19.24
N LEU A 291 3.22 -22.43 18.46
CA LEU A 291 1.97 -21.74 18.73
C LEU A 291 0.86 -22.33 17.86
N PRO A 292 -0.32 -22.61 18.44
CA PRO A 292 -1.47 -23.07 17.68
C PRO A 292 -1.82 -22.03 16.61
N ALA A 293 -2.12 -22.52 15.40
CA ALA A 293 -2.43 -21.66 14.26
C ALA A 293 -3.76 -20.92 14.46
N GLU A 294 -4.75 -21.59 15.03
CA GLU A 294 -6.09 -21.06 15.23
C GLU A 294 -6.18 -20.37 16.60
N GLN A 295 -6.33 -19.04 16.58
CA GLN A 295 -6.41 -18.19 17.76
C GLN A 295 -7.62 -17.27 17.68
N LEU A 296 -8.36 -17.15 18.78
CA LEU A 296 -9.59 -16.37 18.86
C LEU A 296 -9.51 -15.36 20.02
N ILE A 297 -9.97 -14.15 19.77
CA ILE A 297 -10.19 -13.10 20.76
C ILE A 297 -11.68 -12.89 20.93
N ILE A 298 -12.12 -12.89 22.18
CA ILE A 298 -13.50 -12.60 22.55
C ILE A 298 -13.48 -11.41 23.53
N SER A 299 -14.30 -10.42 23.26
CA SER A 299 -14.56 -9.33 24.17
C SER A 299 -15.98 -9.40 24.69
N ALA A 300 -16.15 -9.28 25.99
CA ALA A 300 -17.46 -9.31 26.64
C ALA A 300 -17.62 -8.19 27.66
N ILE A 301 -18.87 -7.76 27.88
CA ILE A 301 -19.28 -6.75 28.84
C ILE A 301 -20.19 -7.39 29.86
N GLY A 302 -19.88 -7.20 31.15
CA GLY A 302 -20.69 -7.56 32.30
C GLY A 302 -21.02 -6.37 33.21
N SER A 303 -21.71 -6.63 34.32
CA SER A 303 -22.09 -5.60 35.31
C SER A 303 -20.88 -4.94 36.01
N SER A 304 -19.78 -5.67 36.16
CA SER A 304 -18.55 -5.21 36.80
C SER A 304 -17.53 -4.58 35.86
N GLY A 305 -17.82 -4.49 34.59
CA GLY A 305 -16.89 -3.99 33.55
C GLY A 305 -16.85 -4.88 32.33
N SER A 306 -15.71 -4.90 31.64
CA SER A 306 -15.49 -5.70 30.44
C SER A 306 -14.25 -6.58 30.56
N CYS A 307 -14.23 -7.66 29.78
CA CYS A 307 -13.06 -8.51 29.61
C CYS A 307 -12.73 -8.73 28.15
N VAL A 308 -11.47 -9.05 27.91
CA VAL A 308 -10.96 -9.55 26.63
C VAL A 308 -10.25 -10.85 26.90
N GLU A 309 -10.68 -11.93 26.25
CA GLU A 309 -10.15 -13.27 26.43
C GLU A 309 -9.42 -13.75 25.17
N PHE A 310 -8.30 -14.43 25.39
CA PHE A 310 -7.52 -15.09 24.37
C PHE A 310 -7.70 -16.61 24.43
N TRP A 311 -8.06 -17.21 23.32
CA TRP A 311 -8.27 -18.64 23.17
C TRP A 311 -7.42 -19.21 22.05
N SER A 312 -6.95 -20.45 22.21
CA SER A 312 -6.19 -21.17 21.20
C SER A 312 -6.74 -22.60 20.99
N LEU A 313 -6.83 -23.06 19.75
CA LEU A 313 -7.25 -24.41 19.43
C LEU A 313 -6.05 -25.37 19.56
N SER A 314 -6.11 -26.30 20.49
CA SER A 314 -5.08 -27.30 20.74
C SER A 314 -5.53 -28.69 20.29
N LYS A 315 -4.57 -29.48 19.78
CA LYS A 315 -4.76 -30.91 19.50
C LYS A 315 -4.21 -31.71 20.66
N GLU A 316 -5.05 -32.47 21.34
CA GLU A 316 -4.66 -33.36 22.42
C GLU A 316 -4.74 -34.81 21.96
N PHE A 317 -3.73 -35.65 22.31
CA PHE A 317 -3.80 -37.08 22.07
C PHE A 317 -4.74 -37.72 23.06
N ILE A 318 -5.68 -38.54 22.59
CA ILE A 318 -6.57 -39.31 23.45
C ILE A 318 -5.76 -40.52 23.99
N PRO A 319 -5.57 -40.60 25.33
CA PRO A 319 -4.93 -41.78 25.89
C PRO A 319 -5.83 -42.99 25.67
N LEU A 320 -5.45 -43.89 24.77
CA LEU A 320 -6.15 -45.14 24.57
C LEU A 320 -6.03 -46.02 25.83
N ASN A 321 -7.17 -46.58 26.30
CA ASN A 321 -7.15 -47.57 27.36
C ASN A 321 -6.24 -48.73 26.95
N LYS A 322 -5.50 -49.29 27.90
CA LYS A 322 -4.58 -50.41 27.70
C LYS A 322 -5.14 -51.56 26.90
N ILE A 323 -6.45 -51.80 27.00
CA ILE A 323 -7.21 -52.85 26.29
C ILE A 323 -7.21 -52.64 24.77
N PHE A 324 -7.12 -51.37 24.31
CA PHE A 324 -7.14 -51.03 22.89
C PHE A 324 -5.73 -50.69 22.34
N GLN A 325 -4.67 -50.84 23.17
CA GLN A 325 -3.32 -50.65 22.73
C GLN A 325 -2.81 -51.90 22.02
N THR A 326 -2.48 -51.79 20.75
CA THR A 326 -1.84 -52.84 19.97
C THR A 326 -0.35 -52.92 20.28
N SER A 327 0.25 -54.09 20.21
CA SER A 327 1.67 -54.27 20.40
C SER A 327 2.33 -54.55 19.01
N PRO A 328 3.21 -53.76 18.50
CA PRO A 328 3.89 -52.58 19.10
C PRO A 328 2.98 -51.34 19.17
N PRO A 329 3.28 -50.39 20.09
CA PRO A 329 2.47 -49.18 20.23
C PRO A 329 2.47 -48.41 18.89
N PRO A 330 1.28 -47.89 18.47
CA PRO A 330 1.19 -47.13 17.23
C PRO A 330 2.14 -45.92 17.30
N SER A 331 2.71 -45.58 16.15
CA SER A 331 3.50 -44.34 16.02
C SER A 331 2.67 -43.15 16.52
N ARG A 332 3.31 -42.09 17.03
CA ARG A 332 2.57 -40.87 17.50
C ARG A 332 1.61 -40.34 16.45
N GLU A 333 1.90 -40.52 15.19
CA GLU A 333 1.06 -40.06 14.07
C GLU A 333 -0.24 -40.85 13.88
N SER A 334 -0.33 -42.05 14.42
CA SER A 334 -1.52 -42.94 14.31
C SER A 334 -2.42 -42.97 15.56
N GLN A 335 -2.09 -42.17 16.59
CA GLN A 335 -2.93 -42.05 17.78
C GLN A 335 -4.10 -41.12 17.51
N PRO A 336 -5.34 -41.47 17.99
CA PRO A 336 -6.50 -40.60 17.85
C PRO A 336 -6.27 -39.28 18.60
N THR A 337 -6.55 -38.16 17.92
CA THR A 337 -6.44 -36.83 18.49
C THR A 337 -7.80 -36.18 18.62
N THR A 338 -8.01 -35.42 19.70
CA THR A 338 -9.15 -34.54 19.86
C THR A 338 -8.72 -33.10 19.80
N GLN A 339 -9.61 -32.22 19.34
CA GLN A 339 -9.40 -30.79 19.34
C GLN A 339 -10.13 -30.15 20.51
N LYS A 340 -9.51 -29.15 21.14
CA LYS A 340 -10.09 -28.44 22.28
C LYS A 340 -9.64 -26.98 22.27
N TRP A 341 -10.56 -26.06 22.53
CA TRP A 341 -10.22 -24.68 22.80
C TRP A 341 -9.65 -24.56 24.22
N VAL A 342 -8.46 -23.99 24.31
CA VAL A 342 -7.75 -23.76 25.56
C VAL A 342 -7.76 -22.28 25.84
N PHE A 343 -8.24 -21.92 27.03
CA PHE A 343 -8.15 -20.56 27.56
C PHE A 343 -6.70 -20.21 27.87
N GLY A 344 -6.22 -19.09 27.35
CA GLY A 344 -4.83 -18.66 27.49
C GLY A 344 -4.65 -17.51 28.48
N SER A 345 -5.31 -16.39 28.25
CA SER A 345 -5.15 -15.17 29.05
C SER A 345 -6.41 -14.31 29.01
N CYS A 346 -6.53 -13.41 29.98
CA CYS A 346 -7.62 -12.46 30.07
C CYS A 346 -7.10 -11.07 30.50
N TYR A 347 -7.74 -10.04 29.94
CA TYR A 347 -7.57 -8.66 30.38
C TYR A 347 -8.94 -8.10 30.80
N THR A 348 -9.02 -7.51 32.01
CA THR A 348 -10.26 -6.93 32.55
C THR A 348 -10.13 -5.41 32.71
N ASN A 349 -11.23 -4.69 32.47
CA ASN A 349 -11.32 -3.25 32.65
C ASN A 349 -12.70 -2.87 33.20
N ALA A 350 -12.75 -1.84 34.04
CA ALA A 350 -14.00 -1.32 34.60
C ALA A 350 -14.90 -0.64 33.54
N SER A 351 -14.31 -0.17 32.44
CA SER A 351 -15.03 0.48 31.33
C SER A 351 -15.37 -0.53 30.23
N ALA A 352 -16.50 -0.33 29.54
CA ALA A 352 -16.96 -1.19 28.45
C ALA A 352 -16.04 -1.07 27.23
N VAL A 353 -15.74 -2.18 26.56
CA VAL A 353 -15.05 -2.22 25.28
C VAL A 353 -15.97 -1.68 24.18
N THR A 354 -15.49 -0.72 23.40
CA THR A 354 -16.22 -0.08 22.30
C THR A 354 -15.62 -0.35 20.93
N GLY A 355 -14.36 -0.75 20.88
CA GLY A 355 -13.67 -1.06 19.63
C GLY A 355 -12.48 -2.00 19.85
N LEU A 356 -12.25 -2.86 18.89
CA LEU A 356 -11.14 -3.82 18.88
C LEU A 356 -10.52 -3.83 17.50
N CYS A 357 -9.20 -3.65 17.41
CA CYS A 357 -8.47 -3.90 16.16
C CYS A 357 -7.27 -4.82 16.38
N LEU A 358 -7.09 -5.72 15.42
CA LEU A 358 -6.07 -6.76 15.45
C LEU A 358 -4.89 -6.40 14.54
N PRO A 359 -3.68 -6.92 14.84
CA PRO A 359 -2.51 -6.67 14.01
C PRO A 359 -2.67 -7.31 12.63
N LYS A 360 -2.29 -6.58 11.59
CA LYS A 360 -2.29 -7.04 10.18
C LYS A 360 -0.93 -7.59 9.73
N LEU A 361 0.15 -7.27 10.44
CA LEU A 361 1.49 -7.78 10.13
C LEU A 361 1.58 -9.25 10.53
N PRO A 362 1.77 -10.17 9.57
CA PRO A 362 1.92 -11.59 9.88
C PRO A 362 3.32 -11.83 10.47
N VAL A 363 3.34 -12.32 11.70
CA VAL A 363 4.58 -12.58 12.45
C VAL A 363 4.72 -14.08 12.68
N LYS A 364 5.88 -14.65 12.32
CA LYS A 364 6.27 -16.01 12.65
C LYS A 364 7.13 -15.98 13.91
N LEU A 365 6.69 -16.68 14.94
CA LEU A 365 7.36 -16.78 16.24
C LEU A 365 7.79 -18.22 16.50
N SER A 366 8.97 -18.43 17.06
CA SER A 366 9.32 -19.69 17.72
C SER A 366 8.96 -19.66 19.20
N SER A 367 9.00 -20.84 19.84
CA SER A 367 8.75 -20.99 21.28
C SER A 367 9.71 -20.20 22.19
N LYS A 368 10.81 -19.73 21.62
CA LYS A 368 11.90 -19.02 22.35
C LYS A 368 11.89 -17.52 22.11
N SER A 369 11.07 -17.01 21.19
CA SER A 369 11.09 -15.60 20.82
C SER A 369 10.43 -14.74 21.87
N ILE A 370 11.15 -13.77 22.39
CA ILE A 370 10.62 -12.65 23.19
C ILE A 370 10.64 -11.42 22.29
N TYR A 371 9.54 -11.18 21.59
CA TYR A 371 9.41 -10.06 20.67
C TYR A 371 8.23 -9.18 21.06
N ASN A 372 8.48 -7.89 21.26
CA ASN A 372 7.47 -6.88 21.63
C ASN A 372 7.32 -5.80 20.54
N GLY A 373 7.55 -6.15 19.30
CA GLY A 373 7.45 -5.24 18.16
C GLY A 373 6.07 -5.19 17.50
N PRO A 374 5.97 -4.48 16.39
CA PRO A 374 4.76 -4.42 15.57
C PRO A 374 4.28 -5.82 15.16
N GLY A 375 2.96 -6.00 15.10
CA GLY A 375 2.36 -7.32 14.85
C GLY A 375 2.13 -8.17 16.11
N MET A 376 2.73 -7.80 17.26
CA MET A 376 2.51 -8.48 18.54
C MET A 376 1.50 -7.78 19.44
N VAL A 377 0.96 -6.66 19.02
CA VAL A 377 0.00 -5.88 19.80
C VAL A 377 -1.31 -5.72 19.07
N MET A 378 -2.38 -5.69 19.82
CA MET A 378 -3.72 -5.32 19.38
C MET A 378 -4.17 -4.08 20.15
N ALA A 379 -5.08 -3.30 19.60
CA ALA A 379 -5.63 -2.13 20.28
C ALA A 379 -7.08 -2.38 20.70
N VAL A 380 -7.40 -1.94 21.92
CA VAL A 380 -8.73 -2.00 22.50
C VAL A 380 -9.15 -0.62 22.95
N ALA A 381 -10.28 -0.13 22.46
CA ALA A 381 -10.88 1.13 22.88
C ALA A 381 -11.99 0.87 23.91
N PHE A 382 -12.12 1.82 24.84
CA PHE A 382 -13.08 1.76 25.93
C PHE A 382 -14.00 2.98 25.92
N GLN A 383 -15.16 2.82 26.54
CA GLN A 383 -16.19 3.85 26.64
C GLN A 383 -15.73 5.12 27.37
N ASP A 384 -14.74 5.02 28.26
CA ASP A 384 -14.13 6.16 28.97
C ASP A 384 -13.16 6.97 28.07
N GLY A 385 -13.04 6.63 26.81
CA GLY A 385 -12.12 7.24 25.85
C GLY A 385 -10.68 6.71 25.95
N SER A 386 -10.39 5.75 26.81
CA SER A 386 -9.06 5.13 26.86
C SER A 386 -8.89 4.14 25.72
N VAL A 387 -7.69 4.13 25.11
CA VAL A 387 -7.23 3.14 24.14
C VAL A 387 -6.00 2.46 24.71
N LYS A 388 -6.01 1.14 24.78
CA LYS A 388 -4.88 0.37 25.29
C LYS A 388 -4.33 -0.55 24.22
N LEU A 389 -3.00 -0.62 24.14
CA LEU A 389 -2.32 -1.66 23.38
C LEU A 389 -2.07 -2.85 24.29
N LEU A 390 -2.60 -3.99 23.91
CA LEU A 390 -2.42 -5.26 24.61
C LEU A 390 -1.54 -6.19 23.77
N HIS A 391 -0.65 -6.91 24.41
CA HIS A 391 0.11 -7.96 23.73
C HIS A 391 -0.84 -9.10 23.29
N ARG A 392 -0.85 -9.46 22.01
CA ARG A 392 -1.87 -10.31 21.41
C ARG A 392 -2.04 -11.71 22.02
N VAL A 393 -1.00 -12.24 22.72
CA VAL A 393 -1.03 -13.58 23.33
C VAL A 393 -1.23 -13.49 24.85
N SER A 394 -0.46 -12.64 25.52
CA SER A 394 -0.49 -12.54 26.99
C SER A 394 -1.50 -11.53 27.52
N LEU A 395 -2.10 -10.72 26.66
CA LEU A 395 -3.03 -9.64 26.96
C LEU A 395 -2.49 -8.60 27.97
N LYS A 396 -1.18 -8.60 28.21
CA LYS A 396 -0.54 -7.58 29.07
C LYS A 396 -0.58 -6.22 28.39
N PRO A 397 -0.94 -5.15 29.12
CA PRO A 397 -0.94 -3.80 28.55
C PRO A 397 0.49 -3.33 28.29
N CYS A 398 0.75 -2.90 27.05
CA CYS A 398 2.04 -2.38 26.60
C CYS A 398 2.07 -0.85 26.57
N ALA A 399 0.95 -0.21 26.24
CA ALA A 399 0.82 1.24 26.18
C ALA A 399 -0.64 1.65 26.35
N SER A 400 -0.87 2.90 26.78
CA SER A 400 -2.20 3.47 26.87
C SER A 400 -2.22 4.89 26.31
N PHE A 401 -3.38 5.28 25.79
CA PHE A 401 -3.66 6.61 25.28
C PHE A 401 -5.08 7.00 25.65
N LYS A 402 -5.33 8.27 25.95
CA LYS A 402 -6.67 8.79 26.24
C LYS A 402 -7.12 9.73 25.13
N TYR A 403 -8.19 9.35 24.44
CA TYR A 403 -8.82 10.15 23.42
C TYR A 403 -9.77 11.16 24.08
N GLU A 404 -9.52 12.46 23.87
CA GLU A 404 -10.32 13.55 24.47
C GLU A 404 -11.36 14.14 23.52
N GLY A 405 -11.43 13.65 22.28
CA GLY A 405 -12.25 14.21 21.20
C GLY A 405 -11.62 15.46 20.58
N ALA A 406 -12.23 15.96 19.51
CA ALA A 406 -11.83 17.22 18.91
C ALA A 406 -12.07 18.38 19.88
N LYS A 407 -11.04 19.22 20.12
CA LYS A 407 -11.20 20.46 20.92
C LYS A 407 -11.91 21.46 20.01
N VAL A 408 -13.18 21.71 20.24
CA VAL A 408 -13.89 22.84 19.66
C VAL A 408 -13.44 24.09 20.40
N ASP A 409 -12.59 24.91 19.81
CA ASP A 409 -12.33 26.27 20.29
C ASP A 409 -13.59 27.13 20.08
N SER A 410 -14.52 27.00 21.01
CA SER A 410 -15.65 27.89 21.09
C SER A 410 -15.23 29.16 21.80
N GLY A 411 -14.79 30.14 21.04
CA GLY A 411 -14.57 31.51 21.53
C GLY A 411 -15.88 32.22 21.93
N SER A 412 -16.68 31.65 22.82
CA SER A 412 -17.73 32.32 23.52
C SER A 412 -18.01 31.67 24.85
N GLN A 413 -17.80 32.46 25.90
CA GLN A 413 -18.19 32.16 27.26
C GLN A 413 -19.69 31.84 27.35
N ALA A 414 -20.08 30.60 27.22
CA ALA A 414 -21.35 30.13 27.69
C ALA A 414 -21.12 28.91 28.56
N LYS A 415 -21.35 29.05 29.87
CA LYS A 415 -21.48 27.96 30.83
C LYS A 415 -22.54 26.98 30.34
N ARG A 416 -22.12 25.96 29.58
CA ARG A 416 -22.96 24.81 29.25
C ARG A 416 -22.37 23.58 29.89
N GLN A 417 -23.23 22.89 30.64
CA GLN A 417 -22.98 21.60 31.26
C GLN A 417 -22.20 20.69 30.33
N LYS A 418 -21.05 20.21 30.82
CA LYS A 418 -20.28 19.17 30.15
C LYS A 418 -21.11 17.88 30.10
N ILE A 419 -21.82 17.69 29.00
CA ILE A 419 -22.41 16.39 28.70
C ILE A 419 -21.29 15.55 28.09
N TYR A 420 -20.67 14.71 28.91
CA TYR A 420 -19.59 13.81 28.56
C TYR A 420 -20.02 12.61 27.68
N ASN A 421 -21.08 12.70 26.90
CA ASN A 421 -21.63 11.61 26.15
C ASN A 421 -21.24 11.68 24.66
N GLY A 422 -20.11 11.08 24.30
CA GLY A 422 -19.76 10.89 22.89
C GLY A 422 -18.30 10.77 22.49
N LYS A 423 -17.37 10.81 23.44
CA LYS A 423 -15.94 10.86 23.13
C LYS A 423 -15.26 9.50 23.27
N HIS A 424 -15.74 8.48 22.56
CA HIS A 424 -15.07 7.19 22.48
C HIS A 424 -15.02 6.69 21.05
N LEU A 425 -14.02 5.87 20.77
CA LEU A 425 -13.82 5.28 19.47
C LEU A 425 -14.72 4.04 19.32
N VAL A 426 -15.42 3.93 18.20
CA VAL A 426 -16.37 2.84 17.95
C VAL A 426 -15.88 1.87 16.87
N CYS A 427 -15.03 2.33 15.96
CA CYS A 427 -14.47 1.50 14.93
C CYS A 427 -12.98 1.81 14.78
N MET A 428 -12.14 0.79 14.69
CA MET A 428 -10.69 0.94 14.59
C MET A 428 -10.10 -0.09 13.66
N GLU A 429 -9.08 0.33 12.91
CA GLU A 429 -8.28 -0.53 12.02
C GLU A 429 -6.80 -0.20 12.11
N MET A 430 -5.94 -1.23 12.12
CA MET A 430 -4.49 -1.07 12.06
C MET A 430 -4.00 -0.99 10.63
N SER A 431 -2.92 -0.23 10.44
CA SER A 431 -2.15 -0.23 9.19
C SER A 431 -1.45 -1.59 8.93
N SER A 432 -0.99 -1.81 7.71
CA SER A 432 -0.32 -3.06 7.32
C SER A 432 0.97 -3.35 8.11
N THR A 433 1.68 -2.31 8.59
CA THR A 433 2.89 -2.45 9.42
C THR A 433 2.59 -2.41 10.91
N CYS A 434 1.33 -2.18 11.30
CA CYS A 434 0.87 -1.99 12.68
C CYS A 434 1.47 -0.77 13.39
N CYS A 435 1.97 0.22 12.65
CA CYS A 435 2.53 1.45 13.21
C CYS A 435 1.52 2.60 13.32
N SER A 436 0.31 2.42 12.82
CA SER A 436 -0.77 3.40 12.93
C SER A 436 -2.13 2.74 13.11
N ILE A 437 -3.05 3.45 13.77
CA ILE A 437 -4.45 3.09 13.92
C ILE A 437 -5.28 4.21 13.32
N MET A 438 -6.17 3.87 12.39
CA MET A 438 -7.27 4.72 11.99
C MET A 438 -8.50 4.34 12.79
N ALA A 439 -9.17 5.34 13.35
CA ALA A 439 -10.35 5.13 14.17
C ALA A 439 -11.43 6.16 13.87
N ILE A 440 -12.66 5.77 14.14
CA ILE A 440 -13.85 6.63 14.01
C ILE A 440 -14.47 6.74 15.39
N ASP A 441 -14.73 7.97 15.81
CA ASP A 441 -15.41 8.23 17.06
C ASP A 441 -16.95 8.16 16.90
N ARG A 442 -17.64 8.16 18.02
CA ARG A 442 -19.11 8.15 18.03
C ARG A 442 -19.77 9.31 17.32
N MET A 443 -19.07 10.41 17.10
CA MET A 443 -19.56 11.59 16.37
C MET A 443 -19.28 11.51 14.87
N GLY A 444 -18.63 10.45 14.41
CA GLY A 444 -18.23 10.26 13.02
C GLY A 444 -16.91 10.95 12.66
N ALA A 445 -16.17 11.49 13.63
CA ALA A 445 -14.86 12.08 13.35
C ALA A 445 -13.82 10.97 13.13
N LEU A 446 -13.01 11.15 12.09
CA LEU A 446 -11.91 10.26 11.75
C LEU A 446 -10.63 10.70 12.48
N CYS A 447 -9.98 9.80 13.18
CA CYS A 447 -8.72 10.09 13.85
C CYS A 447 -7.63 9.10 13.49
N LEU A 448 -6.40 9.61 13.41
CA LEU A 448 -5.19 8.82 13.22
C LEU A 448 -4.36 8.85 14.49
N ILE A 449 -4.01 7.66 14.96
CA ILE A 449 -3.15 7.45 16.14
C ILE A 449 -1.91 6.71 15.68
N LYS A 450 -0.71 7.25 15.91
CA LYS A 450 0.53 6.55 15.65
C LYS A 450 0.96 5.67 16.83
N ILE A 451 1.59 4.56 16.50
CA ILE A 451 2.18 3.60 17.43
C ILE A 451 3.68 3.63 17.24
N ALA A 452 4.44 3.75 18.29
CA ALA A 452 5.90 3.62 18.20
C ALA A 452 6.26 2.19 17.77
N PRO A 453 7.24 2.01 16.85
CA PRO A 453 7.68 0.69 16.43
C PRO A 453 8.29 -0.14 17.55
N THR A 454 8.70 0.50 18.62
CA THR A 454 9.29 -0.11 19.82
C THR A 454 8.38 0.12 21.01
N LEU A 455 7.90 -0.95 21.65
CA LEU A 455 6.97 -0.90 22.76
C LEU A 455 7.61 -1.48 24.03
N GLY A 456 7.45 -0.76 25.16
CA GLY A 456 7.67 -1.30 26.49
C GLY A 456 9.10 -1.64 26.89
N GLN A 457 10.10 -0.97 26.31
CA GLN A 457 11.50 -1.11 26.76
C GLN A 457 11.97 0.18 27.45
N ASP A 458 12.39 0.06 28.69
CA ASP A 458 13.10 1.12 29.43
C ASP A 458 14.56 1.17 28.98
N LEU A 459 14.78 1.74 27.78
CA LEU A 459 16.10 1.92 27.18
C LEU A 459 16.55 3.37 27.34
N ASP A 460 17.87 3.57 27.46
CA ASP A 460 18.47 4.89 27.31
C ASP A 460 18.07 5.52 25.97
N GLN A 461 17.94 6.85 25.91
CA GLN A 461 17.49 7.57 24.71
C GLN A 461 18.27 7.18 23.45
N GLY A 462 19.60 6.96 23.58
CA GLY A 462 20.46 6.54 22.48
C GLY A 462 20.16 5.13 21.99
N ALA A 463 20.01 4.19 22.91
CA ALA A 463 19.67 2.79 22.61
C ALA A 463 18.25 2.66 22.07
N ALA A 464 17.29 3.39 22.62
CA ALA A 464 15.92 3.44 22.14
C ALA A 464 15.85 3.94 20.69
N ARG A 465 16.62 5.00 20.35
CA ARG A 465 16.70 5.52 19.00
C ARG A 465 17.32 4.51 18.01
N ALA A 466 18.42 3.86 18.40
CA ALA A 466 19.08 2.85 17.57
C ALA A 466 18.17 1.65 17.29
N HIS A 467 17.41 1.21 18.29
CA HIS A 467 16.45 0.13 18.19
C HIS A 467 15.24 0.53 17.31
N THR A 468 14.72 1.75 17.45
CA THR A 468 13.67 2.30 16.60
C THR A 468 14.12 2.33 15.13
N ILE A 469 15.34 2.79 14.85
CA ILE A 469 15.89 2.80 13.48
C ILE A 469 15.96 1.38 12.93
N ALA A 470 16.45 0.40 13.70
CA ALA A 470 16.51 -0.99 13.26
C ALA A 470 15.13 -1.56 12.93
N GLN A 471 14.13 -1.32 13.77
CA GLN A 471 12.75 -1.77 13.53
C GLN A 471 12.14 -1.09 12.30
N VAL A 472 12.33 0.21 12.14
CA VAL A 472 11.85 0.94 10.95
C VAL A 472 12.49 0.40 9.68
N VAL A 473 13.81 0.15 9.66
CA VAL A 473 14.50 -0.42 8.51
C VAL A 473 13.92 -1.80 8.16
N ASN A 474 13.74 -2.68 9.16
CA ASN A 474 13.15 -4.00 8.95
C ASN A 474 11.71 -3.94 8.38
N LEU A 475 10.89 -3.00 8.86
CA LEU A 475 9.53 -2.80 8.33
C LEU A 475 9.52 -2.18 6.93
N LEU A 476 10.48 -1.30 6.62
CA LEU A 476 10.68 -0.79 5.26
C LEU A 476 11.11 -1.92 4.31
N GLU A 477 12.03 -2.81 4.73
CA GLU A 477 12.38 -4.01 3.96
C GLU A 477 11.16 -4.91 3.72
N TYR A 478 10.31 -5.10 4.73
CA TYR A 478 9.04 -5.81 4.57
C TYR A 478 8.14 -5.16 3.52
N SER A 479 8.01 -3.83 3.55
CA SER A 479 7.25 -3.08 2.55
C SER A 479 7.86 -3.18 1.14
N LEU A 480 9.20 -3.22 1.02
CA LEU A 480 9.86 -3.45 -0.27
C LEU A 480 9.52 -4.83 -0.85
N VAL A 481 9.56 -5.87 -0.03
CA VAL A 481 9.31 -7.25 -0.47
C VAL A 481 7.83 -7.48 -0.81
N THR A 482 6.92 -7.01 0.03
CA THR A 482 5.46 -7.19 -0.16
C THR A 482 4.88 -6.25 -1.21
N GLY A 483 5.46 -5.06 -1.37
CA GLY A 483 4.89 -3.97 -2.14
C GLY A 483 3.76 -3.24 -1.41
N TYR A 484 3.63 -3.44 -0.10
CA TYR A 484 2.68 -2.72 0.73
C TYR A 484 3.12 -1.26 0.92
N GLU A 485 2.17 -0.40 1.23
CA GLU A 485 2.45 1.01 1.46
C GLU A 485 3.23 1.20 2.78
N TRP A 486 4.18 2.14 2.77
CA TRP A 486 5.07 2.45 3.91
C TRP A 486 4.76 3.78 4.56
N TRP A 487 3.66 4.40 4.21
CA TRP A 487 3.27 5.73 4.64
C TRP A 487 3.19 5.89 6.17
N ASP A 488 2.64 4.89 6.86
CA ASP A 488 2.51 4.87 8.32
C ASP A 488 3.86 4.86 9.05
N LEU A 489 4.91 4.31 8.43
CA LEU A 489 6.27 4.34 8.96
C LEU A 489 6.87 5.76 8.94
N LEU A 490 6.50 6.59 7.95
CA LEU A 490 6.99 7.96 7.85
C LEU A 490 6.63 8.78 9.10
N HIS A 491 5.49 8.51 9.75
CA HIS A 491 5.10 9.18 10.98
C HIS A 491 5.97 8.82 12.18
N THR A 492 6.67 7.69 12.14
CA THR A 492 7.55 7.23 13.21
C THR A 492 8.98 7.74 13.07
N ILE A 493 9.34 8.27 11.89
CA ILE A 493 10.67 8.74 11.55
C ILE A 493 10.79 10.24 11.81
N THR A 494 11.77 10.66 12.60
CA THR A 494 12.11 12.07 12.77
C THR A 494 13.13 12.51 11.72
N PRO A 495 13.17 13.79 11.32
CA PRO A 495 14.13 14.30 10.32
C PRO A 495 15.59 13.90 10.60
N GLY A 496 16.01 13.90 11.88
CA GLY A 496 17.37 13.51 12.25
C GLY A 496 17.69 12.02 12.11
N MET A 497 16.68 11.16 11.85
CA MET A 497 16.89 9.71 11.63
C MET A 497 16.98 9.37 10.13
N VAL A 498 16.54 10.25 9.23
CA VAL A 498 16.33 9.97 7.81
C VAL A 498 17.60 9.45 7.14
N ASP A 499 18.73 10.14 7.28
CA ASP A 499 19.97 9.73 6.61
C ASP A 499 20.43 8.36 7.11
N THR A 500 20.39 8.10 8.43
CA THR A 500 20.76 6.79 9.00
C THR A 500 19.83 5.66 8.52
N VAL A 501 18.53 5.93 8.39
CA VAL A 501 17.57 4.94 7.88
C VAL A 501 17.86 4.64 6.40
N ILE A 502 18.11 5.66 5.58
CA ILE A 502 18.45 5.51 4.16
C ILE A 502 19.75 4.71 3.98
N ASP A 503 20.78 5.03 4.76
CA ASP A 503 22.08 4.35 4.67
C ASP A 503 21.96 2.87 5.02
N ARG A 504 21.32 2.53 6.15
CA ARG A 504 21.10 1.14 6.57
C ARG A 504 20.21 0.37 5.58
N LEU A 505 19.14 1.00 5.07
CA LEU A 505 18.27 0.37 4.07
C LEU A 505 19.01 0.12 2.75
N THR A 506 19.89 1.05 2.35
CA THR A 506 20.72 0.90 1.15
C THR A 506 21.78 -0.20 1.33
N GLU A 507 22.40 -0.26 2.50
CA GLU A 507 23.36 -1.33 2.83
C GLU A 507 22.69 -2.71 2.83
N ALA A 508 21.51 -2.83 3.46
CA ALA A 508 20.73 -4.06 3.46
C ALA A 508 20.34 -4.51 2.05
N PHE A 509 19.95 -3.56 1.19
CA PHE A 509 19.65 -3.83 -0.22
C PHE A 509 20.88 -4.28 -1.01
N ASN A 510 22.04 -3.64 -0.83
CA ASN A 510 23.26 -3.97 -1.56
C ASN A 510 23.82 -5.36 -1.20
N ARG A 511 23.48 -5.89 -0.03
CA ARG A 511 23.85 -7.25 0.39
C ARG A 511 23.00 -8.35 -0.28
N GLN A 512 21.89 -7.97 -0.96
CA GLN A 512 21.03 -8.95 -1.61
C GLN A 512 21.60 -9.45 -2.94
N ALA A 513 21.15 -10.62 -3.39
CA ALA A 513 21.46 -11.14 -4.71
C ALA A 513 21.00 -10.19 -5.82
N LYS A 514 21.74 -10.15 -6.92
CA LYS A 514 21.51 -9.19 -8.03
C LYS A 514 20.09 -9.26 -8.60
N SER A 515 19.53 -10.45 -8.73
CA SER A 515 18.14 -10.66 -9.18
C SER A 515 17.09 -10.03 -8.23
N ILE A 516 17.36 -10.09 -6.92
CA ILE A 516 16.49 -9.44 -5.91
C ILE A 516 16.64 -7.92 -5.97
N GLN A 517 17.87 -7.43 -6.13
CA GLN A 517 18.11 -6.00 -6.29
C GLN A 517 17.36 -5.43 -7.50
N GLU A 518 17.41 -6.09 -8.64
CA GLU A 518 16.70 -5.68 -9.85
C GLU A 518 15.18 -5.62 -9.63
N LEU A 519 14.61 -6.61 -8.94
CA LEU A 519 13.19 -6.67 -8.62
C LEU A 519 12.74 -5.55 -7.67
N LEU A 520 13.55 -5.24 -6.66
CA LEU A 520 13.19 -4.30 -5.59
C LEU A 520 13.65 -2.86 -5.86
N PHE A 521 14.49 -2.63 -6.87
CA PHE A 521 15.13 -1.34 -7.15
C PHE A 521 14.14 -0.18 -7.21
N SER A 522 13.08 -0.29 -8.00
CA SER A 522 12.10 0.79 -8.16
C SER A 522 11.39 1.13 -6.85
N ARG A 523 11.07 0.13 -6.04
CA ARG A 523 10.46 0.33 -4.72
C ARG A 523 11.42 0.99 -3.75
N LEU A 524 12.69 0.55 -3.71
CA LEU A 524 13.72 1.18 -2.88
C LEU A 524 13.87 2.66 -3.22
N VAL A 525 13.99 3.00 -4.50
CA VAL A 525 14.15 4.40 -4.92
C VAL A 525 12.92 5.24 -4.57
N ALA A 526 11.69 4.67 -4.66
CA ALA A 526 10.48 5.34 -4.24
C ALA A 526 10.41 5.59 -2.72
N VAL A 527 10.85 4.61 -1.91
CA VAL A 527 10.99 4.78 -0.45
C VAL A 527 12.01 5.88 -0.13
N LYS A 528 13.20 5.84 -0.76
CA LYS A 528 14.24 6.88 -0.58
C LYS A 528 13.72 8.27 -0.99
N ALA A 529 12.98 8.38 -2.09
CA ALA A 529 12.35 9.64 -2.49
C ALA A 529 11.40 10.17 -1.42
N SER A 530 10.59 9.30 -0.81
CA SER A 530 9.67 9.68 0.27
C SER A 530 10.41 10.12 1.53
N LEU A 531 11.45 9.40 1.93
CA LEU A 531 12.28 9.72 3.10
C LEU A 531 13.03 11.06 2.91
N HIS A 532 13.65 11.30 1.76
CA HIS A 532 14.35 12.55 1.49
C HIS A 532 13.41 13.77 1.55
N ARG A 533 12.14 13.62 1.21
CA ARG A 533 11.15 14.72 1.32
C ARG A 533 10.86 15.14 2.75
N MET A 534 11.18 14.34 3.74
CA MET A 534 10.98 14.66 5.16
C MET A 534 11.99 15.67 5.69
N THR A 535 13.07 15.94 4.94
CA THR A 535 14.11 16.90 5.33
C THR A 535 14.20 18.05 4.31
N SER A 536 14.41 19.26 4.78
CA SER A 536 14.58 20.44 3.91
C SER A 536 15.81 20.31 2.99
N SER A 537 16.89 19.70 3.49
CA SER A 537 18.11 19.43 2.71
C SER A 537 17.95 18.27 1.71
N GLY A 538 16.93 17.47 1.84
CA GLY A 538 16.69 16.29 1.01
C GLY A 538 15.84 16.55 -0.24
N ALA A 539 15.27 17.74 -0.40
CA ALA A 539 14.38 18.05 -1.52
C ALA A 539 15.01 17.75 -2.89
N GLY A 540 16.27 18.16 -3.12
CA GLY A 540 17.00 17.85 -4.35
C GLY A 540 17.26 16.37 -4.54
N LYS A 541 17.66 15.66 -3.50
CA LYS A 541 17.88 14.20 -3.52
C LYS A 541 16.56 13.44 -3.84
N SER A 542 15.43 13.94 -3.36
CA SER A 542 14.12 13.37 -3.70
C SER A 542 13.80 13.51 -5.19
N VAL A 543 14.07 14.67 -5.79
CA VAL A 543 13.93 14.89 -7.24
C VAL A 543 14.83 13.94 -8.01
N ASP A 544 16.08 13.79 -7.62
CA ASP A 544 17.04 12.86 -8.24
C ASP A 544 16.53 11.40 -8.17
N CYS A 545 15.93 10.99 -7.07
CA CYS A 545 15.30 9.67 -6.97
C CYS A 545 14.16 9.50 -7.99
N TYR A 546 13.31 10.51 -8.20
CA TYR A 546 12.25 10.44 -9.22
C TYR A 546 12.82 10.42 -10.64
N CYS A 547 13.85 11.21 -10.93
CA CYS A 547 14.54 11.15 -12.21
C CYS A 547 15.15 9.77 -12.47
N LYS A 548 15.75 9.18 -11.44
CA LYS A 548 16.32 7.83 -11.49
C LYS A 548 15.25 6.75 -11.75
N LEU A 549 14.07 6.86 -11.12
CA LEU A 549 12.92 5.98 -11.41
C LEU A 549 12.50 6.09 -12.87
N LEU A 550 12.36 7.31 -13.38
CA LEU A 550 11.92 7.53 -14.75
C LEU A 550 12.99 7.07 -15.76
N LEU A 551 14.25 7.36 -15.54
CA LEU A 551 15.35 6.89 -16.39
C LEU A 551 15.40 5.37 -16.45
N ASN A 552 15.32 4.70 -15.29
CA ASN A 552 15.31 3.23 -15.24
C ASN A 552 14.10 2.63 -15.99
N ALA A 553 12.93 3.24 -15.84
CA ALA A 553 11.71 2.80 -16.52
C ALA A 553 11.82 2.99 -18.04
N ILE A 554 12.27 4.15 -18.51
CA ILE A 554 12.47 4.43 -19.95
C ILE A 554 13.54 3.49 -20.52
N THR A 555 14.67 3.33 -19.83
CA THR A 555 15.73 2.41 -20.24
C THR A 555 15.21 0.97 -20.38
N SER A 556 14.43 0.50 -19.41
CA SER A 556 13.82 -0.83 -19.46
C SER A 556 12.88 -0.98 -20.66
N GLU A 557 12.05 0.04 -20.95
CA GLU A 557 11.16 0.02 -22.11
C GLU A 557 11.93 0.02 -23.43
N LEU A 558 12.88 0.94 -23.62
CA LEU A 558 13.67 1.03 -24.84
C LEU A 558 14.48 -0.25 -25.09
N LYS A 559 15.06 -0.85 -24.03
CA LYS A 559 15.78 -2.11 -24.12
C LYS A 559 14.86 -3.29 -24.45
N SER A 560 13.62 -3.29 -24.00
CA SER A 560 12.64 -4.35 -24.28
C SER A 560 12.23 -4.41 -25.75
N LEU A 561 12.37 -3.31 -26.49
CA LEU A 561 12.09 -3.21 -27.92
C LEU A 561 13.20 -3.81 -28.80
N LEU A 562 14.42 -3.96 -28.23
CA LEU A 562 15.56 -4.55 -28.95
C LEU A 562 15.38 -6.05 -29.04
N ARG A 563 15.20 -6.56 -30.25
CA ARG A 563 15.04 -7.98 -30.54
C ARG A 563 16.28 -8.52 -31.28
N PRO A 564 16.76 -9.72 -30.92
CA PRO A 564 17.85 -10.34 -31.67
C PRO A 564 17.41 -10.61 -33.11
N THR A 565 18.29 -10.28 -34.07
CA THR A 565 18.05 -10.52 -35.51
C THR A 565 18.29 -11.95 -35.93
N SER A 566 19.02 -12.73 -35.11
CA SER A 566 19.30 -14.15 -35.32
C SER A 566 18.98 -14.97 -34.09
N VAL A 567 18.34 -16.13 -34.31
CA VAL A 567 17.97 -17.07 -33.24
C VAL A 567 19.15 -18.03 -32.97
N SER A 568 20.36 -17.53 -32.75
CA SER A 568 21.44 -18.40 -32.26
C SER A 568 21.40 -18.44 -30.72
N SER A 569 21.27 -19.61 -30.17
CA SER A 569 21.09 -19.86 -28.72
C SER A 569 22.31 -19.53 -27.84
N GLN A 570 23.37 -18.98 -28.39
CA GLN A 570 24.61 -18.66 -27.68
C GLN A 570 24.94 -17.16 -27.60
N ASP A 571 24.24 -16.29 -28.34
CA ASP A 571 24.53 -14.86 -28.30
C ASP A 571 23.75 -14.12 -27.21
N LYS A 572 24.47 -13.25 -26.47
CA LYS A 572 23.84 -12.33 -25.51
C LYS A 572 22.80 -11.45 -26.21
N ALA A 573 21.70 -11.15 -25.52
CA ALA A 573 20.70 -10.23 -26.01
C ALA A 573 21.30 -8.86 -26.35
N PRO A 574 20.79 -8.14 -27.38
CA PRO A 574 21.32 -6.83 -27.78
C PRO A 574 21.42 -5.85 -26.61
N ALA A 575 20.43 -5.84 -25.74
CA ALA A 575 20.42 -5.01 -24.53
C ALA A 575 21.57 -5.34 -23.55
N GLU A 576 21.94 -6.62 -23.42
CA GLU A 576 23.06 -7.08 -22.58
C GLU A 576 24.41 -6.77 -23.23
N LYS A 577 24.52 -6.89 -24.57
CA LYS A 577 25.73 -6.48 -25.32
C LYS A 577 26.00 -4.99 -25.10
N LEU A 578 24.96 -4.14 -25.23
CA LEU A 578 25.05 -2.71 -25.01
C LEU A 578 25.52 -2.39 -23.59
N ALA A 579 24.88 -2.96 -22.59
CA ALA A 579 25.24 -2.77 -21.19
C ALA A 579 26.69 -3.18 -20.90
N ALA A 580 27.13 -4.33 -21.43
CA ALA A 580 28.49 -4.82 -21.26
C ALA A 580 29.52 -3.88 -21.89
N VAL A 581 29.28 -3.41 -23.11
CA VAL A 581 30.18 -2.46 -23.81
C VAL A 581 30.28 -1.15 -22.99
N CYS A 582 29.16 -0.55 -22.58
CA CYS A 582 29.16 0.70 -21.86
C CYS A 582 29.75 0.58 -20.43
N ALA A 583 29.59 -0.56 -19.77
CA ALA A 583 30.15 -0.78 -18.43
C ALA A 583 31.69 -0.87 -18.43
N HIS A 584 32.28 -1.39 -19.50
CA HIS A 584 33.72 -1.63 -19.59
C HIS A 584 34.47 -0.59 -20.43
N SER A 585 33.82 0.04 -21.40
CA SER A 585 34.48 1.01 -22.28
C SER A 585 34.79 2.33 -21.55
N THR A 586 36.04 2.72 -21.56
CA THR A 586 36.55 4.05 -21.14
C THR A 586 36.70 5.02 -22.31
N GLU A 587 36.30 4.59 -23.52
CA GLU A 587 36.45 5.35 -24.76
C GLU A 587 35.52 6.60 -24.72
N LEU A 588 36.10 7.76 -25.01
CA LEU A 588 35.40 9.04 -25.04
C LEU A 588 34.73 9.32 -26.40
N ASP A 589 35.27 8.70 -27.46
CA ASP A 589 34.71 8.84 -28.80
C ASP A 589 33.59 7.82 -29.03
N LEU A 590 32.37 8.35 -29.14
CA LEU A 590 31.16 7.54 -29.32
C LEU A 590 31.22 6.69 -30.60
N ASN A 591 31.88 7.20 -31.68
CA ASN A 591 31.96 6.44 -32.93
C ASN A 591 32.80 5.18 -32.77
N LYS A 592 33.87 5.22 -31.99
CA LYS A 592 34.67 4.02 -31.68
C LYS A 592 33.90 3.01 -30.84
N VAL A 593 33.06 3.48 -29.93
CA VAL A 593 32.17 2.58 -29.14
C VAL A 593 31.18 1.87 -30.08
N LEU A 594 30.65 2.60 -31.07
CA LEU A 594 29.70 2.07 -32.05
C LEU A 594 30.32 0.98 -32.95
N MET A 595 31.63 1.04 -33.23
CA MET A 595 32.34 0.00 -33.97
C MET A 595 32.33 -1.37 -33.29
N ASN A 596 32.13 -1.41 -31.96
CA ASN A 596 32.04 -2.62 -31.18
C ASN A 596 30.61 -3.20 -31.11
N LEU A 597 29.66 -2.55 -31.75
CA LEU A 597 28.25 -2.93 -31.75
C LEU A 597 27.74 -3.17 -33.18
N ASP A 598 27.04 -4.28 -33.43
CA ASP A 598 26.40 -4.49 -34.70
C ASP A 598 25.11 -3.63 -34.79
N ALA A 599 25.13 -2.61 -35.65
CA ALA A 599 24.00 -1.70 -35.85
C ALA A 599 22.69 -2.40 -36.25
N LYS A 600 22.75 -3.63 -36.73
CA LYS A 600 21.55 -4.42 -37.09
C LYS A 600 20.80 -4.88 -35.90
N ASP A 601 21.48 -5.17 -34.79
CA ASP A 601 20.88 -5.63 -33.53
C ASP A 601 19.99 -4.56 -32.88
N PHE A 602 20.21 -3.29 -33.24
CA PHE A 602 19.50 -2.13 -32.68
C PHE A 602 18.48 -1.52 -33.65
N ALA A 603 18.15 -2.25 -34.73
CA ALA A 603 17.18 -1.76 -35.69
C ALA A 603 15.76 -1.77 -35.16
N LEU A 604 15.11 -0.60 -35.16
CA LEU A 604 13.70 -0.46 -34.88
C LEU A 604 12.96 0.18 -36.06
N ASP A 605 11.64 -0.07 -36.13
CA ASP A 605 10.78 0.62 -37.07
C ASP A 605 10.76 2.13 -36.81
N PRO A 606 10.91 2.96 -37.86
CA PRO A 606 10.94 4.41 -37.72
C PRO A 606 9.69 5.03 -37.09
N ASN A 607 8.51 4.44 -37.33
CA ASN A 607 7.27 4.93 -36.75
C ASN A 607 7.22 4.65 -35.23
N THR A 608 7.73 3.49 -34.80
CA THR A 608 7.91 3.17 -33.39
C THR A 608 8.83 4.17 -32.71
N LEU A 609 9.99 4.47 -33.30
CA LEU A 609 10.93 5.47 -32.75
C LEU A 609 10.31 6.86 -32.67
N GLN A 610 9.55 7.27 -33.68
CA GLN A 610 8.87 8.57 -33.67
C GLN A 610 7.82 8.67 -32.57
N SER A 611 7.12 7.60 -32.28
CA SER A 611 6.14 7.57 -31.17
C SER A 611 6.78 7.72 -29.79
N LEU A 612 8.05 7.32 -29.63
CA LEU A 612 8.81 7.40 -28.38
C LEU A 612 9.71 8.65 -28.31
N GLN A 613 9.61 9.56 -29.29
CA GLN A 613 10.48 10.74 -29.39
C GLN A 613 10.52 11.57 -28.09
N GLN A 614 9.42 11.69 -27.39
CA GLN A 614 9.37 12.48 -26.14
C GLN A 614 10.19 11.83 -25.00
N LEU A 615 10.25 10.50 -24.98
CA LEU A 615 11.06 9.76 -24.00
C LEU A 615 12.56 9.88 -24.35
N ILE A 616 12.88 9.81 -25.64
CA ILE A 616 14.26 10.02 -26.16
C ILE A 616 14.73 11.44 -25.83
N GLN A 617 13.88 12.45 -26.09
CA GLN A 617 14.16 13.85 -25.78
C GLN A 617 14.41 14.02 -24.27
N TRP A 618 13.58 13.43 -23.43
CA TRP A 618 13.75 13.55 -21.98
C TRP A 618 15.09 13.00 -21.50
N ILE A 619 15.60 11.89 -22.05
CA ILE A 619 16.92 11.34 -21.69
C ILE A 619 18.03 12.36 -21.97
N ALA A 620 18.00 12.96 -23.16
CA ALA A 620 19.01 13.94 -23.55
C ALA A 620 18.94 15.22 -22.71
N ASP A 621 17.73 15.70 -22.44
CA ASP A 621 17.49 16.86 -21.58
C ASP A 621 17.97 16.60 -20.14
N TYR A 622 17.73 15.39 -19.64
CA TYR A 622 18.18 14.97 -18.32
C TYR A 622 19.72 14.88 -18.23
N CYS A 623 20.35 14.40 -19.30
CA CYS A 623 21.81 14.39 -19.39
C CYS A 623 22.36 15.81 -19.36
N LEU A 624 21.81 16.72 -20.19
CA LEU A 624 22.20 18.16 -20.18
C LEU A 624 22.03 18.79 -18.80
N HIS A 625 20.89 18.55 -18.15
CA HIS A 625 20.65 19.07 -16.80
C HIS A 625 21.70 18.56 -15.81
N THR A 626 22.00 17.25 -15.83
CA THR A 626 22.99 16.65 -14.95
C THR A 626 24.37 17.29 -15.15
N LEU A 627 24.82 17.46 -16.39
CA LEU A 627 26.07 18.12 -16.71
C LEU A 627 26.10 19.59 -16.27
N SER A 628 24.99 20.34 -16.45
CA SER A 628 24.87 21.74 -16.01
C SER A 628 24.99 21.94 -14.49
N THR A 629 24.87 20.87 -13.71
CA THR A 629 25.03 20.92 -12.24
C THR A 629 26.47 20.72 -11.77
N VAL A 630 27.37 20.27 -12.66
CA VAL A 630 28.79 20.03 -12.35
C VAL A 630 29.44 21.24 -11.68
N PRO A 631 29.38 22.47 -12.21
CA PRO A 631 30.04 23.62 -11.61
C PRO A 631 29.42 24.05 -10.27
N GLN A 632 28.25 23.61 -9.96
CA GLN A 632 27.51 23.96 -8.74
C GLN A 632 27.71 22.95 -7.61
N GLN A 633 28.45 21.86 -7.86
CA GLN A 633 28.63 20.77 -6.90
C GLN A 633 29.26 21.25 -5.59
N ALA A 634 30.25 22.15 -5.66
CA ALA A 634 30.92 22.69 -4.49
C ALA A 634 30.10 23.77 -3.75
N SER A 635 29.31 24.57 -4.48
CA SER A 635 28.58 25.72 -3.93
C SER A 635 27.21 25.36 -3.35
N ASN A 636 26.53 24.38 -3.90
CA ASN A 636 25.17 24.01 -3.49
C ASN A 636 24.91 22.50 -3.56
N PRO A 637 25.37 21.73 -2.56
CA PRO A 637 25.28 20.26 -2.56
C PRO A 637 23.84 19.71 -2.45
N THR A 638 22.84 20.54 -2.18
CA THR A 638 21.43 20.14 -2.04
C THR A 638 20.62 20.30 -3.32
N LYS A 639 21.21 20.86 -4.38
CA LYS A 639 20.54 21.09 -5.66
C LYS A 639 20.24 19.76 -6.37
N PRO A 640 19.09 19.64 -7.08
CA PRO A 640 18.80 18.47 -7.92
C PRO A 640 19.89 18.26 -8.98
N GLY A 641 20.22 17.01 -9.28
CA GLY A 641 21.26 16.59 -10.24
C GLY A 641 22.59 16.24 -9.58
N ILE A 642 22.93 16.85 -8.44
CA ILE A 642 24.26 16.67 -7.80
C ILE A 642 24.45 15.24 -7.27
N SER A 643 23.42 14.60 -6.73
CA SER A 643 23.55 13.23 -6.27
C SER A 643 23.77 12.23 -7.41
N ILE A 644 23.37 12.59 -8.63
CA ILE A 644 23.55 11.78 -9.83
C ILE A 644 25.00 11.80 -10.31
N LEU A 645 25.71 12.92 -10.14
CA LEU A 645 27.12 13.03 -10.52
C LEU A 645 28.03 12.02 -9.80
N ARG A 646 27.57 11.50 -8.66
CA ARG A 646 28.27 10.48 -7.86
C ARG A 646 27.69 9.08 -8.02
N ASP A 647 26.65 8.91 -8.82
CA ASP A 647 25.99 7.63 -9.04
C ASP A 647 26.47 6.96 -10.33
N THR A 648 27.54 6.15 -10.20
CA THR A 648 28.16 5.42 -11.32
C THR A 648 27.15 4.60 -12.11
N SER A 649 26.13 4.02 -11.45
CA SER A 649 25.11 3.19 -12.12
C SER A 649 24.18 4.01 -12.99
N THR A 650 23.73 5.15 -12.50
CA THR A 650 22.85 6.06 -13.25
C THR A 650 23.59 6.72 -14.40
N LEU A 651 24.85 7.14 -14.20
CA LEU A 651 25.69 7.68 -15.27
C LEU A 651 25.96 6.63 -16.37
N CYS A 652 26.17 5.36 -16.00
CA CYS A 652 26.32 4.27 -16.96
C CYS A 652 25.04 4.08 -17.80
N LEU A 653 23.86 4.13 -17.17
CA LEU A 653 22.59 4.07 -17.91
C LEU A 653 22.40 5.23 -18.88
N LEU A 654 22.80 6.46 -18.49
CA LEU A 654 22.77 7.60 -19.39
C LEU A 654 23.69 7.39 -20.61
N ARG A 655 24.91 6.86 -20.39
CA ARG A 655 25.84 6.51 -21.47
C ARG A 655 25.22 5.48 -22.43
N GLU A 656 24.64 4.41 -21.91
CA GLU A 656 23.95 3.40 -22.73
C GLU A 656 22.85 4.02 -23.59
N MET A 657 22.06 4.90 -23.02
CA MET A 657 20.97 5.55 -23.74
C MET A 657 21.47 6.52 -24.81
N LEU A 658 22.55 7.26 -24.56
CA LEU A 658 23.16 8.14 -25.57
C LEU A 658 23.74 7.33 -26.75
N VAL A 659 24.35 6.16 -26.50
CA VAL A 659 24.79 5.23 -27.54
C VAL A 659 23.59 4.79 -28.40
N LEU A 660 22.51 4.37 -27.77
CA LEU A 660 21.30 3.91 -28.44
C LEU A 660 20.65 5.03 -29.28
N ILE A 661 20.52 6.23 -28.73
CA ILE A 661 20.00 7.42 -29.43
C ILE A 661 20.84 7.71 -30.67
N LYS A 662 22.16 7.61 -30.58
CA LYS A 662 23.06 7.84 -31.70
C LYS A 662 22.86 6.81 -32.82
N VAL A 663 22.78 5.51 -32.48
CA VAL A 663 22.49 4.43 -33.43
C VAL A 663 21.20 4.68 -34.19
N TRP A 664 20.15 5.06 -33.47
CA TRP A 664 18.85 5.37 -34.07
C TRP A 664 18.87 6.63 -34.95
N GLY A 665 19.63 7.66 -34.49
CA GLY A 665 19.82 8.91 -35.22
C GLY A 665 20.55 8.74 -36.52
N MET A 666 21.52 7.82 -36.60
CA MET A 666 22.22 7.48 -37.87
C MET A 666 21.26 6.90 -38.92
N ARG A 667 20.19 6.22 -38.49
CA ARG A 667 19.17 5.67 -39.39
C ARG A 667 18.10 6.70 -39.77
N LYS A 668 17.66 7.48 -38.80
CA LYS A 668 16.63 8.51 -39.00
C LYS A 668 16.92 9.72 -38.13
N LYS A 669 17.34 10.81 -38.74
CA LYS A 669 17.71 12.07 -38.01
C LYS A 669 16.58 12.61 -37.16
N THR A 670 15.31 12.40 -37.50
CA THR A 670 14.15 12.84 -36.69
C THR A 670 14.04 12.11 -35.35
N CYS A 671 14.81 11.04 -35.12
CA CYS A 671 14.87 10.34 -33.82
C CYS A 671 15.89 10.97 -32.86
N LEU A 672 16.76 11.86 -33.36
CA LEU A 672 17.68 12.60 -32.50
C LEU A 672 16.91 13.63 -31.63
N PRO A 673 17.48 14.03 -30.50
CA PRO A 673 16.97 15.16 -29.74
C PRO A 673 16.83 16.41 -30.61
N VAL A 674 15.81 17.23 -30.35
CA VAL A 674 15.49 18.41 -31.17
C VAL A 674 16.71 19.34 -31.35
N PHE A 675 17.45 19.56 -30.25
CA PHE A 675 18.66 20.41 -30.33
C PHE A 675 19.77 19.85 -31.23
N SER A 676 19.81 18.52 -31.43
CA SER A 676 20.82 17.92 -32.34
C SER A 676 20.44 18.06 -33.81
N THR A 677 19.16 18.33 -34.11
CA THR A 677 18.70 18.57 -35.48
C THR A 677 18.77 20.05 -35.88
N THR A 678 18.89 20.96 -34.93
CA THR A 678 18.93 22.41 -35.15
C THR A 678 20.34 22.95 -35.30
N ILE A 679 21.37 22.20 -34.86
CA ILE A 679 22.78 22.61 -34.93
C ILE A 679 23.52 21.65 -35.87
N ASP A 680 23.63 21.99 -37.14
CA ASP A 680 24.31 21.12 -38.13
C ASP A 680 25.83 21.04 -37.90
N SER A 681 26.44 22.00 -37.19
CA SER A 681 27.87 22.07 -36.96
C SER A 681 28.42 21.28 -35.78
N LEU A 682 27.55 20.84 -34.86
CA LEU A 682 27.95 20.15 -33.63
C LEU A 682 27.24 18.81 -33.48
N ASP A 683 28.02 17.73 -33.40
CA ASP A 683 27.48 16.43 -32.97
C ASP A 683 27.19 16.43 -31.46
N SER A 684 26.07 17.05 -31.08
CA SER A 684 25.68 17.28 -29.69
C SER A 684 25.56 15.97 -28.88
N VAL A 685 25.08 14.87 -29.51
CA VAL A 685 24.96 13.58 -28.83
C VAL A 685 26.31 12.97 -28.53
N SER A 686 27.27 13.04 -29.45
CA SER A 686 28.62 12.55 -29.21
C SER A 686 29.34 13.38 -28.15
N HIS A 687 29.10 14.69 -28.13
CA HIS A 687 29.66 15.56 -27.10
C HIS A 687 29.08 15.33 -25.71
N LEU A 688 27.73 15.12 -25.62
CA LEU A 688 27.09 14.70 -24.38
C LEU A 688 27.65 13.36 -23.86
N TYR A 689 27.88 12.42 -24.76
CA TYR A 689 28.46 11.11 -24.40
C TYR A 689 29.88 11.28 -23.84
N LYS A 690 30.73 12.09 -24.49
CA LYS A 690 32.11 12.41 -24.05
C LYS A 690 32.07 12.93 -22.62
N LEU A 691 31.34 14.03 -22.37
CA LEU A 691 31.26 14.66 -21.05
C LEU A 691 30.68 13.74 -19.98
N THR A 692 29.59 13.01 -20.30
CA THR A 692 29.00 12.05 -19.37
C THR A 692 29.98 10.93 -19.03
N THR A 693 30.84 10.52 -20.00
CA THR A 693 31.87 9.52 -19.77
C THR A 693 32.99 10.04 -18.88
N GLN A 694 33.43 11.29 -19.04
CA GLN A 694 34.41 11.90 -18.14
C GLN A 694 33.89 11.98 -16.70
N VAL A 695 32.67 12.46 -16.51
CA VAL A 695 31.99 12.47 -15.18
C VAL A 695 31.86 11.08 -14.60
N TRP A 696 31.48 10.08 -15.41
CA TRP A 696 31.39 8.70 -14.97
C TRP A 696 32.73 8.11 -14.55
N LEU A 697 33.81 8.40 -15.27
CA LEU A 697 35.17 7.96 -14.90
C LEU A 697 35.57 8.56 -13.56
N ALA A 698 35.41 9.89 -13.39
CA ALA A 698 35.68 10.56 -12.13
C ALA A 698 34.87 9.98 -10.96
N SER A 699 33.60 9.60 -11.20
CA SER A 699 32.75 9.02 -10.17
C SER A 699 33.14 7.60 -9.71
N LYS A 700 34.01 6.90 -10.48
CA LYS A 700 34.49 5.55 -10.13
C LYS A 700 35.60 5.55 -9.10
N GLU A 701 36.31 6.64 -8.95
CA GLU A 701 37.37 6.76 -7.98
C GLU A 701 36.81 6.89 -6.54
N MET A 702 37.58 6.46 -5.57
CA MET A 702 37.21 6.54 -4.15
C MET A 702 38.29 7.25 -3.33
N PRO A 703 38.09 8.49 -2.90
CA PRO A 703 36.92 9.37 -3.16
C PRO A 703 36.81 9.77 -4.64
N PRO A 704 35.62 10.21 -5.09
CA PRO A 704 35.44 10.65 -6.47
C PRO A 704 36.45 11.70 -6.84
N ALA A 705 37.10 11.54 -8.02
CA ALA A 705 38.10 12.49 -8.49
C ALA A 705 37.43 13.82 -8.88
N ASP A 706 38.15 14.89 -8.69
CA ASP A 706 37.76 16.19 -9.22
C ASP A 706 37.93 16.20 -10.74
N LEU A 707 36.97 16.81 -11.43
CA LEU A 707 37.03 17.00 -12.86
C LEU A 707 38.06 18.12 -13.20
N ASP A 708 38.76 17.97 -14.32
CA ASP A 708 39.64 19.01 -14.82
C ASP A 708 38.86 20.27 -15.25
N ASP A 709 39.46 21.44 -15.12
CA ASP A 709 38.80 22.70 -15.40
C ASP A 709 38.22 22.78 -16.82
N ASN A 710 38.88 22.18 -17.81
CA ASN A 710 38.38 22.16 -19.18
C ASN A 710 37.07 21.36 -19.29
N THR A 711 36.98 20.23 -18.59
CA THR A 711 35.71 19.42 -18.54
C THR A 711 34.61 20.19 -17.82
N VAL A 712 34.93 20.91 -16.74
CA VAL A 712 33.95 21.74 -16.02
C VAL A 712 33.46 22.86 -16.94
N ASP A 713 34.35 23.54 -17.67
CA ASP A 713 34.00 24.59 -18.62
C ASP A 713 33.14 24.05 -19.75
N GLU A 714 33.50 22.93 -20.36
CA GLU A 714 32.69 22.28 -21.39
C GLU A 714 31.28 21.90 -20.86
N CYS A 715 31.14 21.44 -19.62
CA CYS A 715 29.87 21.18 -18.98
C CYS A 715 29.00 22.42 -18.76
N CYS A 716 29.63 23.61 -18.59
CA CYS A 716 28.95 24.90 -18.54
C CYS A 716 28.53 25.40 -19.92
N LEU A 717 29.44 25.31 -20.88
CA LEU A 717 29.27 25.90 -22.21
C LEU A 717 28.22 25.14 -23.04
N LEU A 718 28.24 23.82 -23.02
CA LEU A 718 27.34 23.01 -23.86
C LEU A 718 25.84 23.33 -23.64
N PRO A 719 25.31 23.34 -22.41
CA PRO A 719 23.94 23.77 -22.16
C PRO A 719 23.66 25.21 -22.63
N SER A 720 24.62 26.14 -22.44
CA SER A 720 24.46 27.52 -22.84
C SER A 720 24.42 27.68 -24.36
N GLN A 721 25.28 26.96 -25.09
CA GLN A 721 25.31 26.98 -26.57
C GLN A 721 24.02 26.43 -27.17
N ILE A 722 23.46 25.35 -26.57
CA ILE A 722 22.19 24.77 -27.01
C ILE A 722 21.02 25.73 -26.78
N MET A 723 21.07 26.53 -25.71
CA MET A 723 19.98 27.47 -25.37
C MET A 723 20.07 28.82 -26.08
N MET A 724 21.27 29.25 -26.48
CA MET A 724 21.47 30.55 -27.13
C MET A 724 21.10 30.59 -28.62
N GLN A 725 20.80 29.44 -29.23
CA GLN A 725 20.34 29.42 -30.62
C GLN A 725 18.96 30.10 -30.70
N PRO A 726 18.83 31.20 -31.46
CA PRO A 726 17.53 31.81 -31.67
C PRO A 726 16.63 30.78 -32.36
N LEU A 727 15.66 30.31 -31.64
CA LEU A 727 14.59 29.50 -32.21
C LEU A 727 13.66 30.48 -32.91
N ASP A 728 14.02 30.86 -34.15
CA ASP A 728 13.10 31.51 -35.10
C ASP A 728 11.99 30.49 -35.45
N VAL A 729 11.17 30.24 -34.50
CA VAL A 729 9.99 29.41 -34.71
C VAL A 729 8.81 30.33 -34.84
N THR A 730 8.45 30.61 -36.05
CA THR A 730 7.08 31.01 -36.38
C THR A 730 6.17 29.90 -35.88
N PRO A 731 5.15 30.17 -35.09
CA PRO A 731 4.24 29.16 -34.53
C PRO A 731 3.36 28.59 -35.63
N ILE A 732 3.88 27.62 -36.41
CA ILE A 732 3.12 27.05 -37.52
C ILE A 732 2.37 25.78 -37.11
N THR A 733 2.80 25.11 -36.00
CA THR A 733 2.05 23.98 -35.45
C THR A 733 2.22 23.90 -33.92
N GLU A 734 1.13 23.68 -33.20
CA GLU A 734 1.11 23.49 -31.75
C GLU A 734 2.10 22.40 -31.27
N GLY A 735 2.33 21.37 -32.07
CA GLY A 735 3.27 20.30 -31.76
C GLY A 735 4.74 20.73 -31.70
N ILE A 736 5.16 21.68 -32.53
CA ILE A 736 6.55 22.20 -32.54
C ILE A 736 6.74 23.15 -31.35
N THR A 737 5.77 24.00 -31.09
CA THR A 737 5.79 24.91 -29.94
C THR A 737 5.85 24.16 -28.62
N GLY A 738 5.13 23.03 -28.51
CA GLY A 738 5.20 22.15 -27.35
C GLY A 738 6.58 21.54 -27.13
N LYS A 739 7.27 21.11 -28.19
CA LYS A 739 8.62 20.54 -28.10
C LYS A 739 9.65 21.58 -27.64
N LEU A 740 9.54 22.82 -28.11
CA LEU A 740 10.44 23.91 -27.73
C LEU A 740 10.22 24.41 -26.31
N LEU A 741 8.97 24.44 -25.87
CA LEU A 741 8.65 24.70 -24.47
C LEU A 741 9.20 23.63 -23.51
N ILE A 742 9.27 22.38 -23.94
CA ILE A 742 9.89 21.28 -23.21
C ILE A 742 11.40 21.56 -23.03
N LEU A 743 12.10 22.03 -24.07
CA LEU A 743 13.52 22.40 -23.98
C LEU A 743 13.79 23.52 -22.96
N ARG A 744 12.95 24.57 -22.94
CA ARG A 744 13.05 25.62 -21.94
C ARG A 744 12.70 25.15 -20.53
N GLN A 745 11.77 24.19 -20.39
CA GLN A 745 11.38 23.61 -19.11
C GLN A 745 12.33 22.51 -18.65
N ALA A 746 13.08 21.87 -19.55
CA ALA A 746 14.06 20.84 -19.19
C ALA A 746 15.18 21.39 -18.29
N MET A 747 15.52 22.67 -18.43
CA MET A 747 16.49 23.35 -17.57
C MET A 747 15.94 23.65 -16.16
N SER A 748 14.65 23.62 -15.98
CA SER A 748 13.97 23.64 -14.69
C SER A 748 13.31 22.29 -14.42
N PHE A 749 14.08 21.21 -14.24
CA PHE A 749 13.56 19.94 -13.76
C PHE A 749 12.93 20.13 -12.38
N GLN A 750 11.86 20.89 -12.33
CA GLN A 750 10.99 21.00 -11.17
C GLN A 750 9.97 19.88 -11.23
N PHE A 751 10.34 18.72 -10.70
CA PHE A 751 9.31 17.86 -10.13
C PHE A 751 8.80 18.61 -8.91
N HIS A 752 7.64 19.24 -9.03
CA HIS A 752 6.94 19.78 -7.87
C HIS A 752 6.44 18.62 -7.01
N THR A 753 7.36 17.99 -6.31
CA THR A 753 7.03 17.06 -5.26
C THR A 753 6.57 17.88 -4.07
N THR A 754 5.27 18.12 -3.98
CA THR A 754 4.72 18.61 -2.71
C THR A 754 5.04 17.57 -1.63
N PRO A 755 5.62 17.97 -0.49
CA PRO A 755 5.82 17.04 0.61
C PRO A 755 4.47 16.42 0.97
N PRO A 756 4.40 15.16 1.44
CA PRO A 756 3.17 14.59 1.96
C PRO A 756 2.58 15.58 2.96
N HIS A 757 1.31 15.95 2.78
CA HIS A 757 0.66 16.94 3.65
C HIS A 757 0.76 16.54 5.12
N MET A 758 0.81 15.27 5.39
CA MET A 758 0.90 14.70 6.72
C MET A 758 2.22 14.96 7.45
N VAL A 759 3.33 15.13 6.74
CA VAL A 759 4.58 15.56 7.38
C VAL A 759 4.41 16.96 7.98
N ASN A 760 3.62 17.80 7.33
CA ASN A 760 3.27 19.13 7.84
C ASN A 760 2.26 19.05 9.00
N ILE A 761 1.32 18.10 8.96
CA ILE A 761 0.33 17.88 10.04
C ILE A 761 1.02 17.34 11.30
N ALA A 762 1.97 16.40 11.16
CA ALA A 762 2.73 15.87 12.29
C ALA A 762 3.55 16.94 13.02
N THR A 763 3.98 18.02 12.32
CA THR A 763 4.65 19.18 12.93
C THR A 763 3.70 20.11 13.68
N PHE A 764 2.42 20.10 13.34
CA PHE A 764 1.42 20.98 14.00
C PHE A 764 0.69 20.33 15.20
N GLY A 765 0.79 19.01 15.39
CA GLY A 765 0.49 18.29 16.64
C GLY A 765 -0.92 18.43 17.20
N HIS A 766 -1.93 18.92 16.44
CA HIS A 766 -3.26 19.21 16.97
C HIS A 766 -4.38 18.98 15.96
N SER A 767 -5.59 18.84 16.48
CA SER A 767 -6.82 18.66 15.74
C SER A 767 -6.95 19.65 14.58
N LEU A 768 -6.99 19.12 13.37
CA LEU A 768 -7.38 19.89 12.20
C LEU A 768 -8.92 19.89 12.13
N ASN A 769 -9.52 20.98 12.56
CA ASN A 769 -10.90 21.28 12.18
C ASN A 769 -10.90 21.67 10.70
N ILE A 770 -10.90 20.67 9.81
CA ILE A 770 -10.91 20.90 8.38
C ILE A 770 -12.37 21.08 7.97
N PHE A 771 -12.83 22.33 8.05
CA PHE A 771 -14.06 22.73 7.37
C PHE A 771 -13.75 22.93 5.88
N PRO A 772 -14.53 22.41 4.93
CA PRO A 772 -14.49 22.86 3.54
C PRO A 772 -14.79 24.36 3.55
N GLY A 773 -13.81 25.16 3.18
CA GLY A 773 -13.90 26.65 3.25
C GLY A 773 -13.07 27.29 4.36
N SER A 774 -12.54 26.57 5.36
CA SER A 774 -11.43 27.10 6.15
C SER A 774 -10.16 27.08 5.29
N GLU A 775 -9.53 28.21 5.17
CA GLU A 775 -8.26 28.47 4.47
C GLU A 775 -7.05 27.80 5.16
N VAL A 776 -7.13 26.52 5.54
CA VAL A 776 -5.94 25.72 5.36
C VAL A 776 -5.74 25.77 3.86
N ASN A 777 -4.81 26.61 3.37
CA ASN A 777 -4.50 26.76 1.97
C ASN A 777 -4.28 25.37 1.36
N VAL A 778 -5.35 24.63 1.20
CA VAL A 778 -5.52 23.66 0.14
C VAL A 778 -5.51 24.57 -1.08
N ARG A 779 -4.31 25.07 -1.41
CA ARG A 779 -4.05 25.72 -2.68
C ARG A 779 -4.76 24.84 -3.64
N SER A 780 -5.82 25.38 -4.20
CA SER A 780 -6.77 24.63 -4.99
C SER A 780 -6.02 23.75 -5.96
N LEU A 781 -6.56 22.61 -6.34
CA LEU A 781 -6.00 21.77 -7.40
C LEU A 781 -5.63 22.62 -8.62
N SER A 782 -6.32 23.75 -8.87
CA SER A 782 -6.01 24.73 -9.90
C SER A 782 -4.60 25.31 -9.79
N ASP A 783 -4.07 25.59 -8.59
CA ASP A 783 -2.68 26.07 -8.44
C ASP A 783 -1.65 24.95 -8.70
N ARG A 784 -2.05 23.68 -8.69
CA ARG A 784 -1.19 22.52 -8.99
C ARG A 784 -1.16 22.13 -10.47
N ILE A 785 -2.09 22.61 -11.27
CA ILE A 785 -2.13 22.44 -12.73
C ILE A 785 -1.04 23.24 -13.43
N HIS A 786 -0.21 23.98 -12.70
CA HIS A 786 1.02 24.55 -13.24
C HIS A 786 2.08 23.52 -13.66
N GLN A 787 1.90 22.22 -13.35
CA GLN A 787 2.63 21.15 -13.99
C GLN A 787 2.08 20.94 -15.41
N LYS A 788 2.64 21.69 -16.33
CA LYS A 788 2.24 21.65 -17.74
C LYS A 788 2.70 20.42 -18.51
N THR A 789 3.19 19.37 -17.84
CA THR A 789 3.77 18.19 -18.49
C THR A 789 3.15 16.89 -17.94
N ASP A 790 2.68 16.03 -18.82
CA ASP A 790 2.29 14.66 -18.51
C ASP A 790 3.51 13.86 -18.04
N VAL A 791 3.47 13.31 -16.82
CA VAL A 791 4.59 12.58 -16.23
C VAL A 791 4.89 11.26 -16.93
N VAL A 792 3.87 10.60 -17.48
CA VAL A 792 4.00 9.32 -18.17
C VAL A 792 4.48 9.52 -19.60
N ARG A 793 3.82 10.40 -20.35
CA ARG A 793 4.07 10.60 -21.78
C ARG A 793 5.13 11.64 -22.09
N ARG A 794 5.49 12.46 -21.10
CA ARG A 794 6.42 13.58 -21.24
C ARG A 794 5.95 14.60 -22.29
N LEU A 795 4.63 14.72 -22.43
CA LEU A 795 3.99 15.68 -23.32
C LEU A 795 3.62 16.95 -22.57
N TYR A 796 3.79 18.09 -23.22
CA TYR A 796 3.26 19.35 -22.72
C TYR A 796 1.75 19.40 -22.88
N LEU A 797 1.03 19.69 -21.80
CA LEU A 797 -0.43 19.67 -21.73
C LEU A 797 -1.10 20.99 -22.23
N GLY A 798 -0.29 21.98 -22.63
CA GLY A 798 -0.80 23.25 -23.10
C GLY A 798 -1.14 24.25 -22.00
N VAL A 799 -1.71 25.38 -22.40
CA VAL A 799 -2.20 26.42 -21.47
C VAL A 799 -3.54 26.01 -20.88
N SER A 800 -4.37 25.34 -21.68
CA SER A 800 -5.66 24.74 -21.27
C SER A 800 -5.47 23.24 -21.18
N PRO A 801 -5.37 22.66 -19.98
CA PRO A 801 -5.18 21.22 -19.84
C PRO A 801 -6.40 20.45 -20.35
N PRO A 802 -6.22 19.20 -20.83
CA PRO A 802 -7.34 18.34 -21.21
C PRO A 802 -8.34 18.16 -20.06
N GLU A 803 -9.62 18.00 -20.37
CA GLU A 803 -10.69 17.82 -19.37
C GLU A 803 -10.52 16.55 -18.53
N GLU A 804 -9.90 15.52 -19.10
CA GLU A 804 -9.70 14.22 -18.43
C GLU A 804 -8.24 14.01 -18.00
N LEU A 805 -7.94 14.46 -16.80
CA LEU A 805 -6.66 14.27 -16.16
C LEU A 805 -6.76 13.32 -14.95
N ARG A 806 -5.64 12.68 -14.65
CA ARG A 806 -5.41 11.95 -13.41
C ARG A 806 -4.17 12.49 -12.69
N SER A 807 -4.20 12.48 -11.38
CA SER A 807 -3.07 12.92 -10.55
C SER A 807 -2.67 11.81 -9.57
N CYS A 808 -1.38 11.70 -9.30
CA CYS A 808 -0.88 10.73 -8.32
C CYS A 808 -1.11 11.23 -6.90
N ILE A 809 -1.66 10.38 -6.01
CA ILE A 809 -1.89 10.71 -4.61
C ILE A 809 -0.59 10.94 -3.82
N ARG A 810 0.52 10.29 -4.20
CA ARG A 810 1.80 10.35 -3.49
C ARG A 810 2.69 11.51 -3.95
N CYS A 811 2.92 11.65 -5.25
CA CYS A 811 3.84 12.67 -5.80
C CYS A 811 3.13 13.84 -6.50
N SER A 812 1.80 13.82 -6.57
CA SER A 812 0.96 14.84 -7.23
C SER A 812 1.22 15.05 -8.72
N SER A 813 2.04 14.20 -9.35
CA SER A 813 2.27 14.24 -10.79
C SER A 813 0.99 13.99 -11.57
N ILE A 814 0.81 14.69 -12.68
CA ILE A 814 -0.38 14.58 -13.53
C ILE A 814 -0.10 13.79 -14.82
N SER A 815 -1.15 13.15 -15.34
CA SER A 815 -1.12 12.44 -16.63
C SER A 815 -2.52 12.46 -17.26
N MET A 816 -2.62 12.43 -18.59
CA MET A 816 -3.89 12.28 -19.27
C MET A 816 -4.51 10.91 -18.97
N LEU A 817 -5.82 10.87 -18.78
CA LEU A 817 -6.56 9.63 -18.57
C LEU A 817 -6.63 8.78 -19.84
N ASN A 818 -7.04 9.39 -20.93
CA ASN A 818 -7.16 8.77 -22.25
C ASN A 818 -6.01 9.20 -23.16
N SER A 819 -5.44 8.25 -23.91
CA SER A 819 -4.36 8.50 -24.84
C SER A 819 -4.84 8.55 -26.28
N PRO A 820 -4.43 9.54 -27.06
CA PRO A 820 -4.59 9.53 -28.49
C PRO A 820 -3.56 8.62 -29.21
N SER A 821 -2.67 7.94 -28.45
CA SER A 821 -1.57 7.17 -29.05
C SER A 821 -2.06 5.95 -29.83
N HIS A 822 -1.61 5.82 -31.07
CA HIS A 822 -1.90 4.68 -31.96
C HIS A 822 -0.74 3.66 -32.02
N SER A 823 0.46 4.03 -31.55
CA SER A 823 1.63 3.14 -31.57
C SER A 823 1.54 2.04 -30.52
N ALA A 824 1.88 0.81 -30.91
CA ALA A 824 1.92 -0.34 -29.99
C ALA A 824 2.95 -0.14 -28.87
N ALA A 825 4.11 0.44 -29.15
CA ALA A 825 5.16 0.69 -28.16
C ALA A 825 4.71 1.73 -27.12
N MET A 826 4.07 2.82 -27.55
CA MET A 826 3.57 3.82 -26.65
C MET A 826 2.40 3.29 -25.80
N LYS A 827 1.54 2.45 -26.37
CA LYS A 827 0.49 1.75 -25.61
C LYS A 827 1.07 0.82 -24.54
N SER A 828 2.13 0.06 -24.87
CA SER A 828 2.85 -0.79 -23.90
C SER A 828 3.40 0.05 -22.76
N TRP A 829 4.06 1.17 -23.06
CA TRP A 829 4.56 2.12 -22.08
C TRP A 829 3.45 2.66 -21.17
N GLU A 830 2.33 3.10 -21.73
CA GLU A 830 1.18 3.62 -21.00
C GLU A 830 0.50 2.58 -20.11
N GLN A 831 0.35 1.34 -20.61
CA GLN A 831 -0.24 0.23 -19.84
C GLN A 831 0.56 -0.11 -18.59
N ARG A 832 1.88 0.04 -18.61
CA ARG A 832 2.76 -0.15 -17.46
C ARG A 832 2.35 0.77 -16.30
N TRP A 833 1.88 1.97 -16.61
CA TRP A 833 1.50 3.01 -15.64
C TRP A 833 -0.01 3.21 -15.49
N ALA A 834 -0.80 2.30 -16.02
CA ALA A 834 -2.25 2.38 -15.92
C ALA A 834 -2.73 2.31 -14.47
N ARG A 835 -2.14 1.41 -13.67
CA ARG A 835 -2.55 1.14 -12.28
C ARG A 835 -1.92 2.08 -11.26
N THR A 836 -0.66 2.42 -11.47
CA THR A 836 0.13 3.21 -10.50
C THR A 836 1.02 4.20 -11.24
N CYS A 837 1.35 5.28 -10.56
CA CYS A 837 2.35 6.25 -11.00
C CYS A 837 3.75 5.63 -10.97
N LEU A 838 4.72 6.31 -11.60
CA LEU A 838 6.17 6.00 -11.55
C LEU A 838 6.69 5.81 -10.11
N CYS A 839 6.19 6.56 -9.16
CA CYS A 839 6.52 6.44 -7.73
C CYS A 839 5.79 5.31 -7.00
N GLY A 840 4.92 4.54 -7.67
CA GLY A 840 4.09 3.49 -7.09
C GLY A 840 2.81 3.97 -6.42
N GLY A 841 2.54 5.29 -6.35
CA GLY A 841 1.29 5.85 -5.82
C GLY A 841 0.10 5.59 -6.76
N LEU A 842 -1.10 5.52 -6.20
CA LEU A 842 -2.34 5.36 -6.96
C LEU A 842 -2.71 6.65 -7.70
N TRP A 843 -3.55 6.49 -8.72
CA TRP A 843 -4.11 7.59 -9.47
C TRP A 843 -5.48 8.00 -8.94
N ARG A 844 -5.79 9.28 -9.04
CA ARG A 844 -7.13 9.83 -8.85
C ARG A 844 -7.54 10.70 -10.04
N LYS A 845 -8.81 10.72 -10.39
CA LYS A 845 -9.34 11.62 -11.41
C LYS A 845 -9.29 13.06 -10.90
N VAL A 846 -8.82 13.97 -11.74
CA VAL A 846 -8.83 15.41 -11.50
C VAL A 846 -10.04 15.98 -12.24
N VAL A 847 -10.91 16.66 -11.52
CA VAL A 847 -11.98 17.46 -12.12
C VAL A 847 -11.40 18.85 -12.32
N VAL A 848 -11.28 19.28 -13.56
CA VAL A 848 -10.89 20.65 -13.90
C VAL A 848 -12.18 21.47 -13.82
N GLU A 849 -12.31 22.29 -12.78
CA GLU A 849 -13.43 23.24 -12.65
C GLU A 849 -13.22 24.44 -13.57
#